data_e0a4066310eb795b176a054dfaa20153
#
_entry.id   e0a4066310eb795b176a054dfaa20153
#
_cell.length_a   1.000
_cell.length_b   1.000
_cell.length_c   1.000
_cell.angle_alpha   90.00
_cell.angle_beta   90.00
_cell.angle_gamma   90.00
#
_symmetry.space_group_name_H-M   'P 1'
#
loop_
_entity.id
_entity.type
_entity.pdbx_description
1 polymer ?
#
loop_
_entity_poly.entity_id
_entity_poly.type
_entity_poly.pdbx_seq_one_letter_code
_entity_poly.pdbx_strand_id
1 'polypeptide(L)'
;MSEKTFRPMLTYSDEAHRTGAASYQKIMDYFEPEFWLGMTASPERTDDFDVFATFDHNIALEIRLQQAMEENLLCPFHYFGITDMEIDGVVIDEKTEMENFRFLVSDKRVDYITRQMNFYGYSGDRVKGLVFCSSRKEAETLSGIFNDRGYKTKALTGADSQEEREAAIELLTKDIQVDIDGTKHGDYLDYIFTVDIFNEGVDIPEVNQVVMLRPTESPIVFVQQLGRGLRKADDKDFVVILDFIANYKNNFMIPIALSGDRTYNKDNIRRYVTEGEKVIPGISTIHFDEISKKKIYAAIDTANFSDIKLIRENYKNLKYKLGRIPNLMDFDRYGEMDVLRIFDNNSLGSYYKFLVKYEKDYKVRLSANEEKIVEFISKKLASGKRIHELVILSRMLIYRDSLVQGMKTSLKENYNKDCPDKVVKSVVNVLINEFPSGSGKKTYEDCVFIEKSLDGDFEISKPLQKMIHNKEFYDIVKELLEFGRYRYERDYSKTYQDTELVLYQKYTYEDACRLLNWEMNVVSQNIGGYKFDEKTKTYPVFINYDKSEDIDDAIKYEDRFLSRDSLIAISKQPRYLKSPDVQNFLHAKERGIDVELFVRKNKDDKISKEFYYLGRMTATGNANEIIMANTDKPAVEIEWKLDTPVREDIYQYIVNG
;
A
#
# COMPACT_ATOMS: atom_id res chain seq x y z
N MET A 1 -21.61 13.45 -54.23
CA MET A 1 -22.66 13.76 -53.23
C MET A 1 -21.93 13.86 -51.91
N SER A 2 -21.84 15.06 -51.34
CA SER A 2 -21.29 15.21 -49.98
C SER A 2 -22.26 14.55 -49.02
N GLU A 3 -21.86 13.48 -48.40
CA GLU A 3 -22.57 12.91 -47.27
C GLU A 3 -22.65 14.02 -46.21
N LYS A 4 -23.86 14.45 -45.89
CA LYS A 4 -24.10 15.38 -44.79
C LYS A 4 -23.76 14.62 -43.51
N THR A 5 -22.62 14.89 -42.93
CA THR A 5 -22.26 14.42 -41.61
C THR A 5 -23.35 14.86 -40.64
N PHE A 6 -24.01 13.95 -39.96
CA PHE A 6 -25.02 14.26 -38.97
C PHE A 6 -24.29 14.90 -37.74
N ARG A 7 -24.70 16.11 -37.36
CA ARG A 7 -24.09 16.86 -36.24
C ARG A 7 -25.10 16.99 -35.06
N PRO A 8 -25.16 15.99 -34.20
CA PRO A 8 -25.94 16.11 -32.96
C PRO A 8 -25.26 17.09 -32.00
N MET A 9 -26.04 17.75 -31.14
CA MET A 9 -25.50 18.68 -30.13
C MET A 9 -24.68 17.90 -29.09
N LEU A 10 -25.15 16.72 -28.67
CA LEU A 10 -24.50 15.84 -27.71
C LEU A 10 -24.54 14.40 -28.21
N THR A 11 -23.41 13.71 -28.12
CA THR A 11 -23.34 12.26 -28.29
C THR A 11 -22.63 11.68 -27.08
N TYR A 12 -23.12 10.55 -26.59
CA TYR A 12 -22.47 9.83 -25.50
C TYR A 12 -22.07 8.42 -25.90
N SER A 13 -20.98 7.93 -25.31
CA SER A 13 -20.52 6.55 -25.42
C SER A 13 -20.54 5.93 -24.03
N ASP A 14 -21.43 4.94 -23.86
CA ASP A 14 -21.34 4.05 -22.71
C ASP A 14 -20.22 3.04 -22.95
N GLU A 15 -19.66 2.49 -21.86
CA GLU A 15 -18.47 1.63 -21.89
C GLU A 15 -17.32 2.26 -22.71
N ALA A 16 -17.06 3.56 -22.44
CA ALA A 16 -16.08 4.36 -23.17
C ALA A 16 -14.67 3.75 -23.21
N HIS A 17 -14.36 2.84 -22.27
CA HIS A 17 -13.11 2.07 -22.32
C HIS A 17 -12.99 1.22 -23.61
N ARG A 18 -14.09 0.93 -24.31
CA ARG A 18 -14.11 0.22 -25.60
C ARG A 18 -13.88 1.10 -26.81
N THR A 19 -13.76 2.42 -26.65
CA THR A 19 -13.62 3.35 -27.78
C THR A 19 -12.39 3.08 -28.65
N GLY A 20 -11.38 2.35 -28.18
CA GLY A 20 -10.26 1.86 -28.99
C GLY A 20 -10.61 0.80 -30.04
N ALA A 21 -11.80 0.18 -29.97
CA ALA A 21 -12.20 -0.81 -30.96
C ALA A 21 -12.54 -0.16 -32.31
N ALA A 22 -12.19 -0.83 -33.41
CA ALA A 22 -12.38 -0.30 -34.77
C ALA A 22 -13.84 0.06 -35.10
N SER A 23 -14.82 -0.61 -34.47
CA SER A 23 -16.26 -0.30 -34.61
C SER A 23 -16.60 1.03 -33.97
N TYR A 24 -16.10 1.31 -32.78
CA TYR A 24 -16.30 2.58 -32.08
C TYR A 24 -15.61 3.73 -32.83
N GLN A 25 -14.39 3.54 -33.26
CA GLN A 25 -13.66 4.55 -34.03
C GLN A 25 -14.41 4.94 -35.30
N LYS A 26 -14.96 3.98 -36.06
CA LYS A 26 -15.79 4.27 -37.23
C LYS A 26 -17.05 5.10 -36.91
N ILE A 27 -17.68 4.84 -35.76
CA ILE A 27 -18.84 5.63 -35.30
C ILE A 27 -18.40 7.04 -34.94
N MET A 28 -17.30 7.19 -34.22
CA MET A 28 -16.79 8.49 -33.82
C MET A 28 -16.32 9.33 -35.03
N ASP A 29 -15.71 8.70 -36.03
CA ASP A 29 -15.33 9.36 -37.28
C ASP A 29 -16.55 9.78 -38.14
N TYR A 30 -17.65 9.08 -38.02
CA TYR A 30 -18.88 9.37 -38.78
C TYR A 30 -19.69 10.53 -38.19
N PHE A 31 -19.76 10.62 -36.85
CA PHE A 31 -20.50 11.67 -36.15
C PHE A 31 -19.56 12.81 -35.76
N GLU A 32 -19.97 14.04 -36.01
CA GLU A 32 -19.28 15.27 -35.58
C GLU A 32 -20.17 16.05 -34.59
N PRO A 33 -20.40 15.56 -33.34
CA PRO A 33 -21.20 16.31 -32.39
C PRO A 33 -20.44 17.55 -31.90
N GLU A 34 -21.17 18.51 -31.31
CA GLU A 34 -20.54 19.62 -30.61
C GLU A 34 -19.84 19.14 -29.31
N PHE A 35 -20.34 18.04 -28.73
CA PHE A 35 -19.82 17.49 -27.48
C PHE A 35 -19.90 15.96 -27.45
N TRP A 36 -18.79 15.30 -27.13
CA TRP A 36 -18.71 13.88 -26.81
C TRP A 36 -18.65 13.66 -25.29
N LEU A 37 -19.52 12.79 -24.74
CA LEU A 37 -19.44 12.32 -23.36
C LEU A 37 -19.12 10.82 -23.34
N GLY A 38 -18.00 10.45 -22.72
CA GLY A 38 -17.66 9.07 -22.43
C GLY A 38 -17.99 8.70 -21.00
N MET A 39 -18.66 7.56 -20.80
CA MET A 39 -18.93 7.01 -19.47
C MET A 39 -18.33 5.62 -19.38
N THR A 40 -17.65 5.31 -18.29
CA THR A 40 -17.08 3.98 -18.02
C THR A 40 -16.81 3.78 -16.55
N ALA A 41 -16.96 2.55 -16.08
CA ALA A 41 -16.58 2.17 -14.71
C ALA A 41 -15.06 1.94 -14.57
N SER A 42 -14.34 1.71 -15.66
CA SER A 42 -12.91 1.37 -15.67
C SER A 42 -12.22 1.99 -16.89
N PRO A 43 -11.77 3.24 -16.81
CA PRO A 43 -11.06 3.89 -17.92
C PRO A 43 -9.64 3.33 -18.13
N GLU A 44 -9.07 2.69 -17.14
CA GLU A 44 -7.74 2.08 -17.20
C GLU A 44 -7.79 0.77 -18.01
N ARG A 45 -6.90 0.65 -18.99
CA ARG A 45 -6.82 -0.51 -19.89
C ARG A 45 -5.47 -1.19 -19.82
N THR A 46 -5.48 -2.49 -20.14
CA THR A 46 -4.26 -3.31 -20.22
C THR A 46 -3.67 -3.38 -21.63
N ASP A 47 -4.40 -2.92 -22.67
CA ASP A 47 -4.02 -3.01 -24.08
C ASP A 47 -3.35 -1.77 -24.66
N ASP A 48 -2.89 -0.87 -23.81
CA ASP A 48 -2.14 0.33 -24.18
C ASP A 48 -2.93 1.41 -24.95
N PHE A 49 -4.25 1.29 -25.10
CA PHE A 49 -5.08 2.34 -25.70
C PHE A 49 -5.36 3.48 -24.70
N ASP A 50 -5.13 4.73 -25.13
CA ASP A 50 -5.40 5.92 -24.33
C ASP A 50 -6.85 6.38 -24.53
N VAL A 51 -7.73 5.92 -23.64
CA VAL A 51 -9.15 6.31 -23.65
C VAL A 51 -9.32 7.81 -23.37
N PHE A 52 -8.50 8.38 -22.50
CA PHE A 52 -8.61 9.79 -22.15
C PHE A 52 -8.30 10.71 -23.30
N ALA A 53 -7.35 10.33 -24.19
CA ALA A 53 -7.03 11.09 -25.40
C ALA A 53 -8.24 11.21 -26.34
N THR A 54 -9.14 10.21 -26.37
CA THR A 54 -10.38 10.26 -27.16
C THR A 54 -11.31 11.38 -26.72
N PHE A 55 -11.19 11.82 -25.47
CA PHE A 55 -12.00 12.89 -24.85
C PHE A 55 -11.15 14.10 -24.44
N ASP A 56 -10.05 14.38 -25.16
CA ASP A 56 -9.13 15.50 -24.93
C ASP A 56 -8.62 15.59 -23.47
N HIS A 57 -8.49 14.45 -22.78
CA HIS A 57 -8.11 14.33 -21.36
C HIS A 57 -9.00 15.13 -20.39
N ASN A 58 -10.24 15.43 -20.79
CA ASN A 58 -11.22 16.11 -19.95
C ASN A 58 -11.97 15.09 -19.10
N ILE A 59 -11.83 15.16 -17.80
CA ILE A 59 -12.55 14.34 -16.82
C ILE A 59 -13.61 15.23 -16.16
N ALA A 60 -14.86 15.04 -16.54
CA ALA A 60 -15.97 15.80 -15.98
C ALA A 60 -16.30 15.37 -14.54
N LEU A 61 -16.26 14.07 -14.28
CA LEU A 61 -16.55 13.48 -12.97
C LEU A 61 -15.81 12.15 -12.82
N GLU A 62 -15.26 11.93 -11.63
CA GLU A 62 -14.67 10.64 -11.24
C GLU A 62 -15.23 10.29 -9.85
N ILE A 63 -15.98 9.18 -9.77
CA ILE A 63 -16.51 8.65 -8.52
C ILE A 63 -15.92 7.27 -8.30
N ARG A 64 -15.16 7.10 -7.22
CA ARG A 64 -14.60 5.82 -6.80
C ARG A 64 -15.56 5.10 -5.84
N LEU A 65 -15.34 3.78 -5.64
CA LEU A 65 -16.22 2.92 -4.82
C LEU A 65 -16.53 3.53 -3.44
N GLN A 66 -15.54 4.03 -2.74
CA GLN A 66 -15.74 4.64 -1.41
C GLN A 66 -16.61 5.89 -1.48
N GLN A 67 -16.34 6.81 -2.41
CA GLN A 67 -17.14 8.00 -2.60
C GLN A 67 -18.57 7.64 -3.01
N ALA A 68 -18.76 6.64 -3.88
CA ALA A 68 -20.09 6.17 -4.25
C ALA A 68 -20.89 5.63 -3.06
N MET A 69 -20.19 5.02 -2.08
CA MET A 69 -20.81 4.59 -0.83
C MET A 69 -21.11 5.74 0.12
N GLU A 70 -20.20 6.71 0.26
CA GLU A 70 -20.40 7.93 1.05
C GLU A 70 -21.63 8.71 0.59
N GLU A 71 -21.78 8.85 -0.73
CA GLU A 71 -22.91 9.53 -1.38
C GLU A 71 -24.17 8.64 -1.45
N ASN A 72 -24.15 7.46 -0.82
CA ASN A 72 -25.28 6.51 -0.82
C ASN A 72 -25.79 6.17 -2.24
N LEU A 73 -24.91 6.09 -3.22
CA LEU A 73 -25.25 5.71 -4.60
C LEU A 73 -25.36 4.20 -4.79
N LEU A 74 -24.77 3.42 -3.89
CA LEU A 74 -24.71 1.96 -3.94
C LEU A 74 -25.56 1.32 -2.83
N CYS A 75 -25.93 0.07 -3.04
CA CYS A 75 -26.49 -0.79 -2.02
C CYS A 75 -25.41 -1.12 -0.98
N PRO A 76 -25.69 -1.07 0.32
CA PRO A 76 -24.79 -1.54 1.36
C PRO A 76 -24.35 -2.98 1.14
N PHE A 77 -23.15 -3.32 1.61
CA PHE A 77 -22.67 -4.69 1.52
C PHE A 77 -21.99 -5.16 2.80
N HIS A 78 -22.02 -6.47 3.01
CA HIS A 78 -21.27 -7.17 4.04
C HIS A 78 -20.29 -8.12 3.37
N TYR A 79 -19.00 -7.79 3.41
CA TYR A 79 -17.93 -8.60 2.84
C TYR A 79 -17.30 -9.48 3.91
N PHE A 80 -17.23 -10.77 3.62
CA PHE A 80 -16.59 -11.78 4.47
C PHE A 80 -15.48 -12.49 3.70
N GLY A 81 -14.24 -12.18 4.05
CA GLY A 81 -13.05 -12.91 3.61
C GLY A 81 -12.89 -14.16 4.48
N ILE A 82 -13.20 -15.31 3.91
CA ILE A 82 -13.26 -16.61 4.58
C ILE A 82 -12.09 -17.45 4.11
N THR A 83 -11.38 -18.09 5.04
CA THR A 83 -10.32 -19.04 4.68
C THR A 83 -10.92 -20.21 3.89
N ASP A 84 -10.41 -20.49 2.68
CA ASP A 84 -10.78 -21.69 1.93
C ASP A 84 -10.24 -22.94 2.62
N MET A 85 -10.95 -24.06 2.46
CA MET A 85 -10.72 -25.30 3.19
C MET A 85 -9.42 -25.97 2.75
N GLU A 86 -8.63 -26.45 3.70
CA GLU A 86 -7.57 -27.44 3.44
C GLU A 86 -8.20 -28.86 3.38
N ILE A 87 -7.90 -29.58 2.31
CA ILE A 87 -8.42 -30.93 2.12
C ILE A 87 -7.27 -31.93 2.17
N ASP A 88 -7.31 -32.83 3.17
CA ASP A 88 -6.31 -33.88 3.39
C ASP A 88 -4.83 -33.31 3.45
N GLY A 89 -4.68 -32.12 4.06
CA GLY A 89 -3.39 -31.42 4.16
C GLY A 89 -2.93 -30.74 2.87
N VAL A 90 -3.76 -30.72 1.83
CA VAL A 90 -3.49 -29.97 0.59
C VAL A 90 -4.15 -28.59 0.68
N VAL A 91 -3.32 -27.58 0.57
CA VAL A 91 -3.73 -26.17 0.53
C VAL A 91 -4.06 -25.80 -0.91
N ILE A 92 -5.14 -25.06 -1.12
CA ILE A 92 -5.49 -24.54 -2.45
C ILE A 92 -4.58 -23.34 -2.75
N ASP A 93 -3.85 -23.41 -3.86
CA ASP A 93 -3.03 -22.35 -4.43
C ASP A 93 -3.12 -22.38 -5.96
N GLU A 94 -2.42 -21.46 -6.65
CA GLU A 94 -2.44 -21.38 -8.12
C GLU A 94 -2.04 -22.71 -8.80
N LYS A 95 -1.15 -23.47 -8.18
CA LYS A 95 -0.66 -24.76 -8.71
C LYS A 95 -1.68 -25.86 -8.51
N THR A 96 -2.30 -25.92 -7.34
CA THR A 96 -3.32 -26.91 -7.00
C THR A 96 -4.57 -26.75 -7.87
N GLU A 97 -4.98 -25.52 -8.20
CA GLU A 97 -6.08 -25.26 -9.13
C GLU A 97 -5.86 -25.89 -10.51
N MET A 98 -4.63 -25.81 -11.02
CA MET A 98 -4.29 -26.35 -12.33
C MET A 98 -4.15 -27.89 -12.34
N GLU A 99 -3.63 -28.47 -11.25
CA GLU A 99 -3.24 -29.87 -11.19
C GLU A 99 -4.30 -30.78 -10.54
N ASN A 100 -5.18 -30.26 -9.68
CA ASN A 100 -6.06 -31.07 -8.83
C ASN A 100 -7.52 -30.61 -8.78
N PHE A 101 -8.15 -30.52 -9.95
CA PHE A 101 -9.57 -30.17 -10.11
C PHE A 101 -10.51 -30.93 -9.13
N ARG A 102 -10.18 -32.18 -8.75
CA ARG A 102 -10.99 -32.99 -7.82
C ARG A 102 -11.15 -32.35 -6.45
N PHE A 103 -10.18 -31.55 -6.00
CA PHE A 103 -10.29 -30.85 -4.73
C PHE A 103 -11.28 -29.69 -4.79
N LEU A 104 -11.31 -28.96 -5.90
CA LEU A 104 -12.20 -27.82 -6.07
C LEU A 104 -13.69 -28.21 -6.04
N VAL A 105 -14.01 -29.43 -6.45
CA VAL A 105 -15.39 -29.95 -6.55
C VAL A 105 -15.65 -31.08 -5.56
N SER A 106 -14.82 -31.26 -4.54
CA SER A 106 -15.00 -32.28 -3.53
C SER A 106 -16.24 -32.04 -2.64
N ASP A 107 -16.93 -33.09 -2.24
CA ASP A 107 -18.10 -32.98 -1.38
C ASP A 107 -17.80 -32.21 -0.09
N LYS A 108 -16.65 -32.44 0.53
CA LYS A 108 -16.21 -31.72 1.74
C LYS A 108 -16.16 -30.22 1.52
N ARG A 109 -15.55 -29.74 0.39
CA ARG A 109 -15.45 -28.32 0.07
C ARG A 109 -16.81 -27.73 -0.26
N VAL A 110 -17.63 -28.46 -1.03
CA VAL A 110 -19.00 -28.01 -1.37
C VAL A 110 -19.86 -27.90 -0.11
N ASP A 111 -19.77 -28.86 0.83
CA ASP A 111 -20.45 -28.79 2.13
C ASP A 111 -19.99 -27.62 2.97
N TYR A 112 -18.71 -27.29 2.90
CA TYR A 112 -18.16 -26.11 3.58
C TYR A 112 -18.69 -24.83 2.95
N ILE A 113 -18.62 -24.69 1.63
CA ILE A 113 -19.13 -23.53 0.90
C ILE A 113 -20.61 -23.30 1.18
N THR A 114 -21.45 -24.32 1.02
CA THR A 114 -22.90 -24.23 1.25
C THR A 114 -23.23 -23.88 2.70
N ARG A 115 -22.48 -24.39 3.65
CA ARG A 115 -22.60 -24.01 5.07
C ARG A 115 -22.33 -22.55 5.30
N GLN A 116 -21.27 -22.03 4.71
CA GLN A 116 -20.93 -20.59 4.82
C GLN A 116 -22.00 -19.72 4.14
N MET A 117 -22.45 -20.11 2.94
CA MET A 117 -23.51 -19.39 2.22
C MET A 117 -24.80 -19.30 3.05
N ASN A 118 -25.19 -20.38 3.71
CA ASN A 118 -26.38 -20.42 4.57
C ASN A 118 -26.16 -19.68 5.90
N PHE A 119 -24.96 -19.73 6.47
CA PHE A 119 -24.64 -19.07 7.74
C PHE A 119 -24.67 -17.53 7.61
N TYR A 120 -24.06 -16.98 6.57
CA TYR A 120 -24.03 -15.54 6.36
C TYR A 120 -25.32 -15.01 5.69
N GLY A 121 -26.07 -15.87 5.02
CA GLY A 121 -27.38 -15.56 4.47
C GLY A 121 -27.37 -14.53 3.34
N TYR A 122 -28.51 -13.83 3.21
CA TYR A 122 -28.77 -12.81 2.19
C TYR A 122 -29.88 -11.87 2.68
N SER A 123 -30.09 -10.73 2.02
CA SER A 123 -31.25 -9.87 2.27
C SER A 123 -32.40 -10.21 1.32
N GLY A 124 -33.63 -9.91 1.73
CA GLY A 124 -34.85 -10.21 0.95
C GLY A 124 -35.40 -11.62 1.17
N ASP A 125 -36.47 -11.96 0.44
CA ASP A 125 -37.26 -13.17 0.68
C ASP A 125 -36.59 -14.46 0.20
N ARG A 126 -35.71 -14.38 -0.80
CA ARG A 126 -34.96 -15.51 -1.34
C ARG A 126 -33.58 -15.11 -1.83
N VAL A 127 -32.69 -16.10 -1.93
CA VAL A 127 -31.39 -15.87 -2.53
C VAL A 127 -31.52 -15.65 -4.04
N LYS A 128 -30.81 -14.64 -4.54
CA LYS A 128 -30.58 -14.35 -5.94
C LYS A 128 -29.04 -14.17 -6.07
N GLY A 129 -28.32 -15.31 -6.31
CA GLY A 129 -26.87 -15.36 -6.09
C GLY A 129 -26.06 -15.52 -7.36
N LEU A 130 -24.83 -14.96 -7.34
CA LEU A 130 -23.79 -15.20 -8.35
C LEU A 130 -22.61 -15.93 -7.70
N VAL A 131 -22.09 -16.95 -8.37
CA VAL A 131 -20.91 -17.71 -7.95
C VAL A 131 -19.84 -17.59 -9.02
N PHE A 132 -18.73 -16.94 -8.72
CA PHE A 132 -17.59 -16.76 -9.62
C PHE A 132 -16.58 -17.89 -9.42
N CYS A 133 -16.36 -18.68 -10.47
CA CYS A 133 -15.47 -19.83 -10.49
C CYS A 133 -14.17 -19.54 -11.26
N SER A 134 -13.13 -20.33 -11.02
CA SER A 134 -11.84 -20.21 -11.72
C SER A 134 -11.85 -20.79 -13.12
N SER A 135 -12.73 -21.76 -13.41
CA SER A 135 -12.82 -22.42 -14.72
C SER A 135 -14.25 -22.81 -15.10
N ARG A 136 -14.50 -22.93 -16.41
CA ARG A 136 -15.80 -23.40 -16.96
C ARG A 136 -16.19 -24.76 -16.38
N LYS A 137 -15.24 -25.69 -16.33
CA LYS A 137 -15.46 -27.03 -15.81
C LYS A 137 -15.86 -27.01 -14.33
N GLU A 138 -15.25 -26.10 -13.55
CA GLU A 138 -15.64 -25.91 -12.13
C GLU A 138 -17.07 -25.38 -12.02
N ALA A 139 -17.43 -24.35 -12.80
CA ALA A 139 -18.77 -23.78 -12.79
C ALA A 139 -19.84 -24.79 -13.16
N GLU A 140 -19.65 -25.59 -14.23
CA GLU A 140 -20.57 -26.63 -14.67
C GLU A 140 -20.70 -27.76 -13.64
N THR A 141 -19.57 -28.21 -13.08
CA THR A 141 -19.57 -29.32 -12.11
C THR A 141 -20.21 -28.90 -10.79
N LEU A 142 -19.84 -27.73 -10.26
CA LEU A 142 -20.44 -27.21 -9.02
C LEU A 142 -21.92 -26.94 -9.17
N SER A 143 -22.37 -26.36 -10.28
CA SER A 143 -23.80 -26.16 -10.56
C SER A 143 -24.56 -27.50 -10.54
N GLY A 144 -24.02 -28.57 -11.12
CA GLY A 144 -24.61 -29.92 -11.04
C GLY A 144 -24.70 -30.42 -9.61
N ILE A 145 -23.63 -30.36 -8.83
CA ILE A 145 -23.59 -30.81 -7.42
C ILE A 145 -24.58 -30.00 -6.55
N PHE A 146 -24.71 -28.69 -6.79
CA PHE A 146 -25.69 -27.87 -6.07
C PHE A 146 -27.12 -28.24 -6.42
N ASN A 147 -27.40 -28.54 -7.70
CA ASN A 147 -28.73 -29.07 -8.11
C ASN A 147 -29.06 -30.40 -7.41
N ASP A 148 -28.08 -31.30 -7.31
CA ASP A 148 -28.26 -32.61 -6.58
C ASP A 148 -28.53 -32.37 -5.08
N ARG A 149 -28.14 -31.23 -4.53
CA ARG A 149 -28.40 -30.82 -3.13
C ARG A 149 -29.68 -30.00 -2.95
N GLY A 150 -30.47 -29.86 -4.00
CA GLY A 150 -31.79 -29.21 -3.95
C GLY A 150 -31.80 -27.70 -4.24
N TYR A 151 -30.65 -27.10 -4.59
CA TYR A 151 -30.65 -25.74 -5.13
C TYR A 151 -31.07 -25.74 -6.60
N LYS A 152 -31.60 -24.64 -7.11
CA LYS A 152 -31.86 -24.46 -8.53
C LYS A 152 -30.78 -23.57 -9.12
N THR A 153 -29.88 -24.17 -9.91
CA THR A 153 -28.71 -23.46 -10.42
C THR A 153 -28.48 -23.70 -11.90
N LYS A 154 -27.79 -22.76 -12.55
CA LYS A 154 -27.31 -22.87 -13.93
C LYS A 154 -25.89 -22.38 -14.04
N ALA A 155 -25.03 -23.10 -14.75
CA ALA A 155 -23.74 -22.59 -15.15
C ALA A 155 -23.87 -21.81 -16.46
N LEU A 156 -23.23 -20.64 -16.54
CA LEU A 156 -23.13 -19.81 -17.73
C LEU A 156 -21.67 -19.51 -18.04
N THR A 157 -21.31 -19.66 -19.30
CA THR A 157 -19.94 -19.49 -19.79
C THR A 157 -19.90 -18.60 -21.04
N GLY A 158 -18.72 -18.32 -21.55
CA GLY A 158 -18.56 -17.59 -22.82
C GLY A 158 -19.13 -18.32 -24.05
N ALA A 159 -19.45 -19.62 -23.95
CA ALA A 159 -20.03 -20.41 -25.03
C ALA A 159 -21.55 -20.28 -25.15
N ASP A 160 -22.23 -19.82 -24.09
CA ASP A 160 -23.68 -19.68 -24.09
C ASP A 160 -24.14 -18.47 -24.88
N SER A 161 -25.27 -18.58 -25.60
CA SER A 161 -25.84 -17.52 -26.39
C SER A 161 -26.39 -16.37 -25.51
N GLN A 162 -26.62 -15.22 -26.13
CA GLN A 162 -27.20 -14.07 -25.43
C GLN A 162 -28.59 -14.40 -24.89
N GLU A 163 -29.41 -15.11 -25.66
CA GLU A 163 -30.75 -15.50 -25.26
C GLU A 163 -30.74 -16.45 -24.05
N GLU A 164 -29.79 -17.41 -24.00
CA GLU A 164 -29.64 -18.31 -22.85
C GLU A 164 -29.22 -17.60 -21.58
N ARG A 165 -28.38 -16.55 -21.71
CA ARG A 165 -27.97 -15.69 -20.57
C ARG A 165 -29.14 -14.87 -20.07
N GLU A 166 -29.88 -14.21 -20.96
CA GLU A 166 -31.06 -13.41 -20.63
C GLU A 166 -32.13 -14.25 -19.94
N ALA A 167 -32.44 -15.45 -20.47
CA ALA A 167 -33.38 -16.37 -19.88
C ALA A 167 -32.95 -16.82 -18.46
N ALA A 168 -31.67 -17.06 -18.23
CA ALA A 168 -31.17 -17.43 -16.91
C ALA A 168 -31.24 -16.26 -15.92
N ILE A 169 -30.96 -15.05 -16.37
CA ILE A 169 -31.10 -13.82 -15.56
C ILE A 169 -32.56 -13.60 -15.18
N GLU A 170 -33.49 -13.74 -16.15
CA GLU A 170 -34.93 -13.63 -15.86
C GLU A 170 -35.38 -14.63 -14.79
N LEU A 171 -34.93 -15.88 -14.85
CA LEU A 171 -35.22 -16.87 -13.81
C LEU A 171 -34.58 -16.55 -12.47
N LEU A 172 -33.38 -15.96 -12.45
CA LEU A 172 -32.72 -15.55 -11.22
C LEU A 172 -33.42 -14.37 -10.55
N THR A 173 -33.86 -13.38 -11.34
CA THR A 173 -34.46 -12.13 -10.83
C THR A 173 -35.95 -12.22 -10.57
N LYS A 174 -36.63 -13.18 -11.19
CA LYS A 174 -38.09 -13.36 -11.13
C LYS A 174 -38.62 -13.43 -9.72
N ASP A 175 -39.64 -12.64 -9.45
CA ASP A 175 -40.38 -12.73 -8.20
C ASP A 175 -41.23 -13.99 -8.18
N ILE A 176 -41.13 -14.73 -7.10
CA ILE A 176 -41.88 -15.98 -6.87
C ILE A 176 -42.55 -15.95 -5.52
N GLN A 177 -43.61 -16.74 -5.38
CA GLN A 177 -44.23 -16.93 -4.08
C GLN A 177 -43.34 -17.81 -3.21
N VAL A 178 -43.04 -17.33 -1.99
CA VAL A 178 -42.31 -18.07 -0.96
C VAL A 178 -43.24 -18.22 0.25
N ASP A 179 -43.54 -19.43 0.66
CA ASP A 179 -44.38 -19.67 1.80
C ASP A 179 -43.65 -19.42 3.14
N ILE A 180 -44.40 -19.36 4.25
CA ILE A 180 -43.82 -19.07 5.58
C ILE A 180 -42.79 -20.17 6.00
N ASP A 181 -42.94 -21.39 5.51
CA ASP A 181 -42.00 -22.48 5.74
C ASP A 181 -40.77 -22.48 4.79
N GLY A 182 -40.68 -21.47 3.89
CA GLY A 182 -39.62 -21.34 2.92
C GLY A 182 -39.82 -22.12 1.62
N THR A 183 -40.98 -22.73 1.40
CA THR A 183 -41.30 -23.43 0.15
C THR A 183 -41.46 -22.41 -0.99
N LYS A 184 -40.72 -22.63 -2.07
CA LYS A 184 -40.67 -21.73 -3.25
C LYS A 184 -41.49 -22.30 -4.40
N HIS A 185 -42.35 -21.51 -5.01
CA HIS A 185 -43.25 -21.93 -6.09
C HIS A 185 -42.87 -21.31 -7.44
N GLY A 186 -42.91 -22.11 -8.50
CA GLY A 186 -42.63 -21.69 -9.88
C GLY A 186 -41.25 -22.06 -10.39
N ASP A 187 -40.93 -21.50 -11.56
CA ASP A 187 -39.62 -21.65 -12.20
C ASP A 187 -38.73 -20.48 -11.78
N TYR A 188 -37.59 -20.77 -11.19
CA TYR A 188 -36.60 -19.80 -10.70
C TYR A 188 -35.20 -20.42 -10.64
N LEU A 189 -34.18 -19.56 -10.49
CA LEU A 189 -32.82 -19.96 -10.11
C LEU A 189 -32.44 -19.33 -8.77
N ASP A 190 -31.74 -20.08 -7.93
CA ASP A 190 -31.10 -19.60 -6.71
C ASP A 190 -29.75 -18.98 -7.01
N TYR A 191 -28.95 -19.65 -7.89
CA TYR A 191 -27.61 -19.22 -8.23
C TYR A 191 -27.30 -19.40 -9.72
N ILE A 192 -26.50 -18.47 -10.25
CA ILE A 192 -25.80 -18.64 -11.52
C ILE A 192 -24.32 -18.80 -11.22
N PHE A 193 -23.72 -19.90 -11.68
CA PHE A 193 -22.29 -20.17 -11.65
C PHE A 193 -21.65 -19.64 -12.93
N THR A 194 -20.56 -18.89 -12.80
CA THR A 194 -20.02 -18.18 -13.97
C THR A 194 -18.50 -18.06 -13.94
N VAL A 195 -17.92 -17.84 -15.13
CA VAL A 195 -16.51 -17.46 -15.32
C VAL A 195 -16.48 -16.29 -16.29
N ASP A 196 -16.00 -15.13 -15.85
CA ASP A 196 -15.72 -13.90 -16.62
C ASP A 196 -16.86 -13.22 -17.39
N ILE A 197 -17.97 -13.90 -17.71
CA ILE A 197 -19.02 -13.34 -18.56
C ILE A 197 -19.88 -12.24 -17.90
N PHE A 198 -19.88 -12.15 -16.58
CA PHE A 198 -20.58 -11.12 -15.82
C PHE A 198 -19.64 -10.03 -15.26
N ASN A 199 -18.42 -9.96 -15.75
CA ASN A 199 -17.52 -8.87 -15.39
C ASN A 199 -17.99 -7.53 -15.97
N GLU A 200 -18.59 -7.55 -17.19
CA GLU A 200 -19.04 -6.36 -17.91
C GLU A 200 -20.38 -6.57 -18.63
N GLY A 201 -21.14 -5.49 -18.83
CA GLY A 201 -22.28 -5.46 -19.76
C GLY A 201 -23.58 -6.12 -19.30
N VAL A 202 -23.67 -6.68 -18.09
CA VAL A 202 -24.88 -7.29 -17.55
C VAL A 202 -25.33 -6.56 -16.28
N ASP A 203 -26.61 -6.18 -16.23
CA ASP A 203 -27.21 -5.51 -15.10
C ASP A 203 -28.17 -6.45 -14.36
N ILE A 204 -27.86 -6.78 -13.09
CA ILE A 204 -28.70 -7.62 -12.23
C ILE A 204 -28.76 -6.97 -10.84
N PRO A 205 -29.55 -5.89 -10.67
CA PRO A 205 -29.65 -5.17 -9.40
C PRO A 205 -30.12 -6.05 -8.23
N GLU A 206 -30.93 -7.06 -8.51
CA GLU A 206 -31.56 -7.93 -7.50
C GLU A 206 -30.59 -8.92 -6.85
N VAL A 207 -29.36 -9.07 -7.34
CA VAL A 207 -28.35 -9.95 -6.72
C VAL A 207 -28.12 -9.55 -5.27
N ASN A 208 -28.36 -10.47 -4.34
CA ASN A 208 -28.25 -10.25 -2.90
C ASN A 208 -27.17 -11.12 -2.22
N GLN A 209 -26.57 -12.08 -2.95
CA GLN A 209 -25.40 -12.81 -2.50
C GLN A 209 -24.41 -13.04 -3.64
N VAL A 210 -23.13 -12.74 -3.39
CA VAL A 210 -22.02 -12.97 -4.32
C VAL A 210 -21.01 -13.88 -3.66
N VAL A 211 -20.62 -14.95 -4.35
CA VAL A 211 -19.65 -15.94 -3.86
C VAL A 211 -18.45 -15.98 -4.80
N MET A 212 -17.27 -15.76 -4.28
CA MET A 212 -16.01 -15.76 -5.01
C MET A 212 -15.20 -17.01 -4.65
N LEU A 213 -15.06 -17.94 -5.61
CA LEU A 213 -14.29 -19.18 -5.48
C LEU A 213 -12.99 -19.15 -6.29
N ARG A 214 -12.59 -17.98 -6.77
CA ARG A 214 -11.42 -17.78 -7.61
C ARG A 214 -10.49 -16.72 -7.05
N PRO A 215 -9.17 -16.74 -7.38
CA PRO A 215 -8.24 -15.70 -6.96
C PRO A 215 -8.60 -14.34 -7.57
N THR A 216 -8.35 -13.30 -6.81
CA THR A 216 -8.42 -11.91 -7.32
C THR A 216 -7.22 -11.63 -8.20
N GLU A 217 -7.40 -11.55 -9.51
CA GLU A 217 -6.33 -11.29 -10.46
C GLU A 217 -6.04 -9.78 -10.63
N SER A 218 -7.08 -8.96 -10.47
CA SER A 218 -7.02 -7.51 -10.64
C SER A 218 -8.02 -6.81 -9.72
N PRO A 219 -7.63 -5.69 -9.07
CA PRO A 219 -8.56 -4.86 -8.31
C PRO A 219 -9.75 -4.38 -9.14
N ILE A 220 -9.55 -4.11 -10.44
CA ILE A 220 -10.61 -3.66 -11.35
C ILE A 220 -11.65 -4.75 -11.56
N VAL A 221 -11.21 -5.97 -11.90
CA VAL A 221 -12.10 -7.13 -12.09
C VAL A 221 -12.86 -7.46 -10.81
N PHE A 222 -12.18 -7.40 -9.67
CA PHE A 222 -12.80 -7.61 -8.37
C PHE A 222 -13.94 -6.62 -8.10
N VAL A 223 -13.68 -5.31 -8.28
CA VAL A 223 -14.69 -4.27 -8.10
C VAL A 223 -15.85 -4.41 -9.11
N GLN A 224 -15.56 -4.82 -10.34
CA GLN A 224 -16.60 -5.10 -11.34
C GLN A 224 -17.51 -6.26 -10.93
N GLN A 225 -16.95 -7.33 -10.39
CA GLN A 225 -17.72 -8.47 -9.86
C GLN A 225 -18.55 -8.09 -8.64
N LEU A 226 -17.96 -7.35 -7.69
CA LEU A 226 -18.70 -6.78 -6.55
C LEU A 226 -19.83 -5.88 -7.05
N GLY A 227 -19.54 -5.01 -8.00
CA GLY A 227 -20.47 -4.02 -8.53
C GLY A 227 -21.79 -4.61 -9.05
N ARG A 228 -21.80 -5.89 -9.45
CA ARG A 228 -23.04 -6.58 -9.85
C ARG A 228 -24.05 -6.68 -8.71
N GLY A 229 -23.56 -6.92 -7.49
CA GLY A 229 -24.41 -6.92 -6.29
C GLY A 229 -24.58 -5.57 -5.63
N LEU A 230 -23.80 -4.53 -5.99
CA LEU A 230 -23.87 -3.24 -5.30
C LEU A 230 -24.93 -2.27 -5.83
N ARG A 231 -25.73 -2.65 -6.82
CA ARG A 231 -26.84 -1.84 -7.29
C ARG A 231 -28.03 -1.93 -6.35
N LYS A 232 -28.77 -0.85 -6.21
CA LYS A 232 -29.99 -0.82 -5.39
C LYS A 232 -31.15 -1.51 -6.11
N ALA A 233 -31.95 -2.27 -5.36
CA ALA A 233 -33.21 -2.85 -5.80
C ALA A 233 -34.22 -2.75 -4.66
N ASP A 234 -35.52 -2.75 -4.96
CA ASP A 234 -36.60 -2.45 -4.00
C ASP A 234 -36.63 -3.44 -2.83
N ASP A 235 -36.40 -4.74 -3.08
CA ASP A 235 -36.47 -5.80 -2.05
C ASP A 235 -35.09 -6.20 -1.51
N LYS A 236 -34.10 -5.31 -1.60
CA LYS A 236 -32.73 -5.57 -1.18
C LYS A 236 -32.17 -4.48 -0.29
N ASP A 237 -31.98 -4.75 0.99
CA ASP A 237 -31.37 -3.84 1.96
C ASP A 237 -29.84 -3.84 1.88
N PHE A 238 -29.24 -5.01 1.61
CA PHE A 238 -27.78 -5.19 1.49
C PHE A 238 -27.46 -6.40 0.62
N VAL A 239 -26.20 -6.50 0.22
CA VAL A 239 -25.64 -7.69 -0.43
C VAL A 239 -24.59 -8.37 0.46
N VAL A 240 -24.61 -9.68 0.53
CA VAL A 240 -23.58 -10.48 1.20
C VAL A 240 -22.56 -10.95 0.17
N ILE A 241 -21.29 -10.71 0.46
CA ILE A 241 -20.17 -11.10 -0.39
C ILE A 241 -19.30 -12.08 0.41
N LEU A 242 -19.18 -13.30 -0.11
CA LEU A 242 -18.35 -14.36 0.46
C LEU A 242 -17.16 -14.60 -0.45
N ASP A 243 -15.96 -14.29 0.03
CA ASP A 243 -14.72 -14.48 -0.71
C ASP A 243 -13.87 -15.56 -0.04
N PHE A 244 -13.72 -16.71 -0.73
CA PHE A 244 -12.98 -17.85 -0.23
C PHE A 244 -11.49 -17.69 -0.51
N ILE A 245 -10.75 -17.21 0.49
CA ILE A 245 -9.34 -16.84 0.41
C ILE A 245 -8.45 -18.07 0.59
N ALA A 246 -7.91 -18.57 -0.51
CA ALA A 246 -6.88 -19.61 -0.51
C ALA A 246 -5.45 -19.01 -0.40
N ASN A 247 -4.41 -19.79 -0.67
CA ASN A 247 -3.01 -19.34 -0.57
C ASN A 247 -2.51 -18.71 -1.88
N TYR A 248 -3.22 -17.71 -2.37
CA TYR A 248 -2.82 -16.98 -3.57
C TYR A 248 -1.83 -15.86 -3.27
N LYS A 249 -0.85 -15.68 -4.14
CA LYS A 249 0.16 -14.61 -4.03
C LYS A 249 -0.43 -13.22 -4.15
N ASN A 250 -1.57 -13.09 -4.82
CA ASN A 250 -2.22 -11.83 -5.13
C ASN A 250 -3.29 -11.42 -4.10
N ASN A 251 -3.41 -12.10 -2.97
CA ASN A 251 -4.41 -11.77 -1.93
C ASN A 251 -4.31 -10.31 -1.43
N PHE A 252 -3.15 -9.65 -1.58
CA PHE A 252 -3.00 -8.23 -1.28
C PHE A 252 -3.84 -7.32 -2.21
N MET A 253 -4.32 -7.80 -3.35
CA MET A 253 -5.17 -7.04 -4.26
C MET A 253 -6.58 -6.83 -3.71
N ILE A 254 -7.06 -7.73 -2.84
CA ILE A 254 -8.38 -7.62 -2.20
C ILE A 254 -8.51 -6.32 -1.39
N PRO A 255 -7.66 -6.06 -0.38
CA PRO A 255 -7.74 -4.81 0.37
C PRO A 255 -7.45 -3.57 -0.49
N ILE A 256 -6.61 -3.64 -1.53
CA ILE A 256 -6.41 -2.55 -2.48
C ILE A 256 -7.72 -2.23 -3.23
N ALA A 257 -8.42 -3.24 -3.72
CA ALA A 257 -9.67 -3.09 -4.44
C ALA A 257 -10.77 -2.49 -3.55
N LEU A 258 -10.91 -2.98 -2.33
CA LEU A 258 -11.92 -2.53 -1.37
C LEU A 258 -11.62 -1.13 -0.82
N SER A 259 -10.36 -0.79 -0.57
CA SER A 259 -9.97 0.53 -0.07
C SER A 259 -9.89 1.60 -1.17
N GLY A 260 -9.68 1.20 -2.42
CA GLY A 260 -9.38 2.12 -3.51
C GLY A 260 -7.99 2.79 -3.40
N ASP A 261 -7.17 2.39 -2.44
CA ASP A 261 -5.80 2.92 -2.25
C ASP A 261 -4.85 2.30 -3.27
N ARG A 262 -4.46 3.10 -4.28
CA ARG A 262 -3.52 2.72 -5.34
C ARG A 262 -2.08 3.12 -5.05
N THR A 263 -1.79 3.65 -3.87
CA THR A 263 -0.42 4.04 -3.51
C THR A 263 0.53 2.84 -3.39
N TYR A 264 -0.04 1.64 -3.28
CA TYR A 264 0.69 0.40 -2.98
C TYR A 264 1.54 0.51 -1.71
N ASN A 265 1.10 1.33 -0.76
CA ASN A 265 1.73 1.43 0.54
C ASN A 265 1.34 0.22 1.40
N LYS A 266 2.31 -0.65 1.70
CA LYS A 266 2.08 -1.86 2.48
C LYS A 266 1.40 -1.59 3.83
N ASP A 267 1.70 -0.47 4.46
CA ASP A 267 1.17 -0.13 5.78
C ASP A 267 -0.29 0.33 5.70
N ASN A 268 -0.65 1.10 4.67
CA ASN A 268 -2.04 1.45 4.40
C ASN A 268 -2.88 0.19 4.14
N ILE A 269 -2.36 -0.72 3.31
CA ILE A 269 -3.03 -1.98 2.99
C ILE A 269 -3.22 -2.83 4.25
N ARG A 270 -2.20 -2.97 5.11
CA ARG A 270 -2.30 -3.71 6.38
C ARG A 270 -3.28 -3.07 7.35
N ARG A 271 -3.25 -1.74 7.46
CA ARG A 271 -4.19 -0.99 8.30
C ARG A 271 -5.63 -1.24 7.85
N TYR A 272 -5.87 -1.23 6.56
CA TYR A 272 -7.19 -1.50 6.01
C TYR A 272 -7.69 -2.93 6.35
N VAL A 273 -6.82 -3.93 6.30
CA VAL A 273 -7.16 -5.31 6.70
C VAL A 273 -7.54 -5.41 8.18
N THR A 274 -6.89 -4.60 9.04
CA THR A 274 -7.16 -4.59 10.50
C THR A 274 -8.38 -3.76 10.87
N GLU A 275 -8.56 -2.60 10.25
CA GLU A 275 -9.55 -1.58 10.63
C GLU A 275 -10.73 -1.50 9.65
N GLY A 276 -10.83 -2.42 8.68
CA GLY A 276 -11.78 -2.33 7.56
C GLY A 276 -13.22 -2.01 7.97
N GLU A 277 -13.69 -2.55 9.10
CA GLU A 277 -15.02 -2.25 9.64
C GLU A 277 -15.20 -0.77 10.07
N LYS A 278 -14.11 -0.06 10.38
CA LYS A 278 -14.14 1.34 10.85
C LYS A 278 -13.90 2.36 9.74
N VAL A 279 -13.44 1.91 8.59
CA VAL A 279 -12.96 2.80 7.51
C VAL A 279 -13.98 2.93 6.38
N ILE A 280 -14.95 2.00 6.30
CA ILE A 280 -15.96 2.03 5.23
C ILE A 280 -17.12 2.94 5.63
N PRO A 281 -17.51 3.86 4.73
CA PRO A 281 -18.67 4.72 4.96
C PRO A 281 -19.99 3.93 5.00
N GLY A 282 -20.92 4.38 5.83
CA GLY A 282 -22.27 3.83 5.91
C GLY A 282 -22.40 2.59 6.78
N ILE A 283 -23.34 1.72 6.42
CA ILE A 283 -23.67 0.47 7.14
C ILE A 283 -22.98 -0.76 6.53
N SER A 284 -22.12 -0.57 5.55
CA SER A 284 -21.32 -1.65 4.96
C SER A 284 -20.25 -2.13 5.95
N THR A 285 -19.91 -3.42 5.89
CA THR A 285 -18.87 -4.01 6.76
C THR A 285 -17.91 -4.87 5.95
N ILE A 286 -16.64 -4.90 6.39
CA ILE A 286 -15.62 -5.81 5.85
C ILE A 286 -15.05 -6.61 7.00
N HIS A 287 -15.15 -7.92 6.92
CA HIS A 287 -14.62 -8.85 7.90
C HIS A 287 -13.70 -9.87 7.24
N PHE A 288 -12.50 -10.06 7.79
CA PHE A 288 -11.59 -11.15 7.45
C PHE A 288 -11.44 -12.07 8.67
N ASP A 289 -11.56 -13.37 8.48
CA ASP A 289 -11.18 -14.30 9.54
C ASP A 289 -9.66 -14.25 9.82
N GLU A 290 -9.23 -14.73 10.98
CA GLU A 290 -7.84 -14.59 11.43
C GLU A 290 -6.83 -15.30 10.51
N ILE A 291 -7.20 -16.41 9.89
CA ILE A 291 -6.34 -17.14 8.96
C ILE A 291 -6.24 -16.38 7.63
N SER A 292 -7.35 -15.83 7.12
CA SER A 292 -7.37 -14.99 5.93
C SER A 292 -6.52 -13.72 6.12
N LYS A 293 -6.59 -13.08 7.29
CA LYS A 293 -5.71 -11.94 7.62
C LYS A 293 -4.23 -12.33 7.51
N LYS A 294 -3.84 -13.46 8.08
CA LYS A 294 -2.46 -13.98 7.98
C LYS A 294 -2.03 -14.23 6.53
N LYS A 295 -2.89 -14.86 5.73
CA LYS A 295 -2.63 -15.09 4.30
C LYS A 295 -2.46 -13.77 3.53
N ILE A 296 -3.31 -12.77 3.80
CA ILE A 296 -3.22 -11.45 3.18
C ILE A 296 -1.93 -10.73 3.63
N TYR A 297 -1.58 -10.76 4.91
CA TYR A 297 -0.33 -10.18 5.41
C TYR A 297 0.90 -10.83 4.77
N ALA A 298 0.95 -12.16 4.67
CA ALA A 298 2.02 -12.87 4.00
C ALA A 298 2.14 -12.48 2.52
N ALA A 299 1.02 -12.31 1.83
CA ALA A 299 0.98 -11.83 0.45
C ALA A 299 1.51 -10.38 0.33
N ILE A 300 1.12 -9.47 1.25
CA ILE A 300 1.62 -8.09 1.29
C ILE A 300 3.13 -8.07 1.55
N ASP A 301 3.62 -8.88 2.49
CA ASP A 301 5.03 -8.92 2.89
C ASP A 301 5.92 -9.37 1.73
N THR A 302 5.48 -10.36 0.97
CA THR A 302 6.21 -10.91 -0.19
C THR A 302 6.05 -10.11 -1.48
N ALA A 303 5.02 -9.26 -1.59
CA ALA A 303 4.75 -8.46 -2.78
C ALA A 303 5.86 -7.44 -3.07
N ASN A 304 6.31 -7.38 -4.32
CA ASN A 304 7.29 -6.40 -4.79
C ASN A 304 6.60 -5.23 -5.50
N PHE A 305 6.20 -4.22 -4.77
CA PHE A 305 5.58 -3.02 -5.32
C PHE A 305 6.55 -2.03 -5.98
N SER A 306 7.86 -2.30 -5.92
CA SER A 306 8.88 -1.57 -6.68
C SER A 306 9.26 -2.27 -7.98
N ASP A 307 8.44 -3.23 -8.45
CA ASP A 307 8.63 -3.88 -9.76
C ASP A 307 8.49 -2.87 -10.90
N ILE A 308 9.39 -2.96 -11.87
CA ILE A 308 9.45 -1.99 -12.98
C ILE A 308 8.25 -2.04 -13.91
N LYS A 309 7.61 -3.20 -14.05
CA LYS A 309 6.41 -3.36 -14.87
C LYS A 309 5.25 -2.62 -14.21
N LEU A 310 5.05 -2.81 -12.91
CA LEU A 310 4.02 -2.12 -12.13
C LEU A 310 4.24 -0.60 -12.13
N ILE A 311 5.49 -0.15 -11.93
CA ILE A 311 5.85 1.29 -11.98
C ILE A 311 5.49 1.90 -13.34
N ARG A 312 5.84 1.22 -14.43
CA ARG A 312 5.56 1.71 -15.79
C ARG A 312 4.08 1.77 -16.11
N GLU A 313 3.32 0.78 -15.66
CA GLU A 313 1.87 0.72 -15.84
C GLU A 313 1.17 1.89 -15.12
N ASN A 314 1.47 2.09 -13.84
CA ASN A 314 0.89 3.19 -13.07
C ASN A 314 1.30 4.57 -13.63
N TYR A 315 2.58 4.76 -13.98
CA TYR A 315 3.03 5.97 -14.64
C TYR A 315 2.26 6.26 -15.94
N LYS A 316 2.05 5.23 -16.76
CA LYS A 316 1.36 5.34 -18.03
C LYS A 316 -0.11 5.72 -17.86
N ASN A 317 -0.79 5.08 -16.90
CA ASN A 317 -2.18 5.40 -16.56
C ASN A 317 -2.30 6.88 -16.12
N LEU A 318 -1.39 7.34 -15.25
CA LEU A 318 -1.38 8.74 -14.82
C LEU A 318 -1.06 9.71 -15.97
N LYS A 319 -0.08 9.36 -16.83
CA LYS A 319 0.24 10.15 -18.03
C LYS A 319 -0.95 10.27 -18.97
N TYR A 320 -1.66 9.19 -19.24
CA TYR A 320 -2.85 9.19 -20.07
C TYR A 320 -3.97 10.04 -19.48
N LYS A 321 -4.20 9.88 -18.18
CA LYS A 321 -5.17 10.70 -17.45
C LYS A 321 -4.89 12.20 -17.58
N LEU A 322 -3.63 12.62 -17.53
CA LEU A 322 -3.20 14.02 -17.55
C LEU A 322 -2.94 14.59 -18.95
N GLY A 323 -2.75 13.77 -19.97
CA GLY A 323 -2.32 14.20 -21.32
C GLY A 323 -0.91 14.78 -21.38
N ARG A 324 -0.11 14.65 -20.33
CA ARG A 324 1.26 15.17 -20.21
C ARG A 324 2.11 14.30 -19.32
N ILE A 325 3.43 14.51 -19.36
CA ILE A 325 4.34 13.91 -18.39
C ILE A 325 3.93 14.39 -16.98
N PRO A 326 3.61 13.48 -16.05
CA PRO A 326 3.30 13.85 -14.66
C PRO A 326 4.48 14.51 -13.98
N ASN A 327 4.24 15.50 -13.13
CA ASN A 327 5.21 15.95 -12.15
C ASN A 327 5.07 15.16 -10.84
N LEU A 328 6.03 15.31 -9.91
CA LEU A 328 6.07 14.49 -8.68
C LEU A 328 4.81 14.64 -7.83
N MET A 329 4.23 15.85 -7.78
CA MET A 329 3.01 16.12 -7.00
C MET A 329 1.76 15.46 -7.60
N ASP A 330 1.76 15.19 -8.92
CA ASP A 330 0.60 14.58 -9.57
C ASP A 330 0.34 13.16 -9.06
N PHE A 331 1.38 12.39 -8.75
CA PHE A 331 1.23 11.04 -8.20
C PHE A 331 0.43 11.04 -6.89
N ASP A 332 0.75 11.95 -5.98
CA ASP A 332 0.04 12.09 -4.71
C ASP A 332 -1.36 12.71 -4.89
N ARG A 333 -1.50 13.71 -5.76
CA ARG A 333 -2.76 14.43 -5.99
C ARG A 333 -3.85 13.55 -6.61
N TYR A 334 -3.47 12.67 -7.50
CA TYR A 334 -4.40 11.79 -8.21
C TYR A 334 -4.51 10.40 -7.59
N GLY A 335 -3.85 10.15 -6.43
CA GLY A 335 -3.96 8.92 -5.67
C GLY A 335 -3.44 7.68 -6.39
N GLU A 336 -2.49 7.87 -7.30
CA GLU A 336 -1.80 6.78 -7.99
C GLU A 336 -0.61 6.26 -7.15
N MET A 337 0.22 5.42 -7.73
CA MET A 337 1.40 4.86 -7.06
C MET A 337 2.25 5.93 -6.36
N ASP A 338 2.71 5.65 -5.14
CA ASP A 338 3.68 6.51 -4.47
C ASP A 338 4.99 6.60 -5.30
N VAL A 339 5.33 7.81 -5.75
CA VAL A 339 6.51 8.06 -6.61
C VAL A 339 7.83 7.65 -5.95
N LEU A 340 7.89 7.53 -4.62
CA LEU A 340 9.06 7.00 -3.90
C LEU A 340 9.42 5.59 -4.34
N ARG A 341 8.48 4.80 -4.89
CA ARG A 341 8.76 3.47 -5.49
C ARG A 341 9.76 3.56 -6.65
N ILE A 342 9.73 4.66 -7.40
CA ILE A 342 10.71 4.93 -8.45
C ILE A 342 12.09 5.22 -7.83
N PHE A 343 12.14 5.99 -6.75
CA PHE A 343 13.40 6.34 -6.07
C PHE A 343 14.05 5.13 -5.39
N ASP A 344 13.23 4.26 -4.79
CA ASP A 344 13.67 3.03 -4.12
C ASP A 344 14.10 1.92 -5.09
N ASN A 345 13.67 1.99 -6.35
CA ASN A 345 14.07 1.01 -7.35
C ASN A 345 15.57 1.09 -7.62
N ASN A 346 16.29 -0.03 -7.42
CA ASN A 346 17.76 -0.10 -7.50
C ASN A 346 18.33 0.33 -8.86
N SER A 347 17.57 0.14 -9.95
CA SER A 347 18.02 0.47 -11.32
C SER A 347 17.71 1.90 -11.74
N LEU A 348 16.85 2.60 -10.99
CA LEU A 348 16.37 3.94 -11.31
C LEU A 348 16.97 4.99 -10.37
N GLY A 349 16.58 5.00 -9.11
CA GLY A 349 17.08 5.91 -8.09
C GLY A 349 16.56 7.35 -8.17
N SER A 350 15.90 7.74 -9.26
CA SER A 350 15.27 9.04 -9.44
C SER A 350 14.19 8.99 -10.53
N TYR A 351 13.25 9.94 -10.46
CA TYR A 351 12.23 10.12 -11.51
C TYR A 351 12.85 10.57 -12.83
N TYR A 352 13.86 11.45 -12.78
CA TYR A 352 14.65 11.85 -13.96
C TYR A 352 15.17 10.62 -14.73
N LYS A 353 15.83 9.68 -14.03
CA LYS A 353 16.38 8.47 -14.67
C LYS A 353 15.30 7.55 -15.23
N PHE A 354 14.14 7.49 -14.57
CA PHE A 354 12.96 6.80 -15.11
C PHE A 354 12.52 7.45 -16.43
N LEU A 355 12.34 8.77 -16.48
CA LEU A 355 11.93 9.48 -17.68
C LEU A 355 12.93 9.31 -18.82
N VAL A 356 14.21 9.46 -18.58
CA VAL A 356 15.27 9.24 -19.58
C VAL A 356 15.20 7.84 -20.19
N LYS A 357 14.87 6.84 -19.38
CA LYS A 357 14.87 5.44 -19.82
C LYS A 357 13.58 5.02 -20.52
N TYR A 358 12.42 5.52 -20.10
CA TYR A 358 11.12 5.00 -20.53
C TYR A 358 10.24 6.01 -21.27
N GLU A 359 10.52 7.32 -21.17
CA GLU A 359 9.73 8.35 -21.83
C GLU A 359 10.44 8.84 -23.11
N LYS A 360 9.91 8.46 -24.27
CA LYS A 360 10.53 8.74 -25.56
C LYS A 360 10.61 10.25 -25.88
N ASP A 361 9.65 11.00 -25.41
CA ASP A 361 9.53 12.44 -25.67
C ASP A 361 10.35 13.30 -24.69
N TYR A 362 10.90 12.70 -23.65
CA TYR A 362 11.74 13.38 -22.67
C TYR A 362 13.15 13.59 -23.19
N LYS A 363 13.52 14.85 -23.47
CA LYS A 363 14.79 15.22 -24.13
C LYS A 363 15.86 15.77 -23.18
N VAL A 364 15.51 16.04 -21.92
CA VAL A 364 16.47 16.56 -20.92
C VAL A 364 17.59 15.54 -20.69
N ARG A 365 18.82 16.03 -20.70
CA ARG A 365 20.03 15.22 -20.41
C ARG A 365 20.94 15.98 -19.46
N LEU A 366 21.17 15.40 -18.30
CA LEU A 366 22.05 15.90 -17.25
C LEU A 366 23.46 15.31 -17.38
N SER A 367 24.46 15.99 -16.86
CA SER A 367 25.78 15.42 -16.66
C SER A 367 25.78 14.36 -15.54
N ALA A 368 26.78 13.48 -15.49
CA ALA A 368 26.88 12.44 -14.49
C ALA A 368 26.85 12.99 -13.05
N ASN A 369 27.47 14.13 -12.81
CA ASN A 369 27.46 14.76 -11.48
C ASN A 369 26.08 15.34 -11.12
N GLU A 370 25.38 15.97 -12.08
CA GLU A 370 24.01 16.45 -11.89
C GLU A 370 23.05 15.29 -11.62
N GLU A 371 23.16 14.19 -12.38
CA GLU A 371 22.38 12.94 -12.13
C GLU A 371 22.60 12.43 -10.72
N LYS A 372 23.85 12.47 -10.22
CA LYS A 372 24.20 11.98 -8.89
C LYS A 372 23.60 12.83 -7.78
N ILE A 373 23.59 14.15 -7.94
CA ILE A 373 22.90 15.08 -7.03
C ILE A 373 21.39 14.82 -7.02
N VAL A 374 20.78 14.65 -8.21
CA VAL A 374 19.35 14.35 -8.34
C VAL A 374 19.02 13.01 -7.67
N GLU A 375 19.85 11.97 -7.85
CA GLU A 375 19.68 10.68 -7.19
C GLU A 375 19.79 10.79 -5.67
N PHE A 376 20.77 11.55 -5.16
CA PHE A 376 20.94 11.77 -3.73
C PHE A 376 19.70 12.46 -3.12
N ILE A 377 19.23 13.57 -3.70
CA ILE A 377 18.05 14.28 -3.20
C ILE A 377 16.84 13.36 -3.25
N SER A 378 16.63 12.62 -4.35
CA SER A 378 15.51 11.69 -4.51
C SER A 378 15.50 10.62 -3.42
N LYS A 379 16.63 9.93 -3.19
CA LYS A 379 16.72 8.80 -2.25
C LYS A 379 16.82 9.18 -0.79
N LYS A 380 17.46 10.32 -0.50
CA LYS A 380 17.81 10.70 0.88
C LYS A 380 16.93 11.78 1.48
N LEU A 381 16.37 12.68 0.66
CA LEU A 381 15.70 13.87 1.14
C LEU A 381 14.24 13.99 0.70
N ALA A 382 13.91 13.59 -0.51
CA ALA A 382 12.59 13.84 -1.11
C ALA A 382 11.43 13.08 -0.44
N SER A 383 11.72 12.07 0.41
CA SER A 383 10.71 11.45 1.28
C SER A 383 10.12 12.41 2.32
N GLY A 384 10.79 13.54 2.58
CA GLY A 384 10.32 14.54 3.53
C GLY A 384 10.52 14.19 5.00
N LYS A 385 11.26 13.13 5.35
CA LYS A 385 11.43 12.68 6.75
C LYS A 385 12.04 13.73 7.68
N ARG A 386 12.84 14.69 7.17
CA ARG A 386 13.38 15.84 7.92
C ARG A 386 13.37 17.11 7.06
N ILE A 387 12.85 18.22 7.62
CA ILE A 387 12.66 19.47 6.90
C ILE A 387 13.94 20.29 6.73
N HIS A 388 14.91 20.13 7.63
CA HIS A 388 16.08 20.98 7.75
C HIS A 388 16.91 21.07 6.47
N GLU A 389 17.28 19.93 5.88
CA GLU A 389 18.02 19.88 4.61
C GLU A 389 17.21 20.46 3.46
N LEU A 390 15.90 20.23 3.44
CA LEU A 390 15.03 20.74 2.39
C LEU A 390 14.96 22.27 2.42
N VAL A 391 14.90 22.86 3.62
CA VAL A 391 14.87 24.32 3.79
C VAL A 391 16.18 24.95 3.36
N ILE A 392 17.34 24.45 3.80
CA ILE A 392 18.63 25.04 3.43
C ILE A 392 18.88 24.88 1.92
N LEU A 393 18.57 23.73 1.32
CA LEU A 393 18.72 23.51 -0.12
C LEU A 393 17.76 24.40 -0.94
N SER A 394 16.51 24.58 -0.50
CA SER A 394 15.57 25.49 -1.16
C SER A 394 16.05 26.94 -1.11
N ARG A 395 16.64 27.35 0.01
CA ARG A 395 17.24 28.67 0.13
C ARG A 395 18.44 28.88 -0.80
N MET A 396 19.29 27.87 -0.94
CA MET A 396 20.44 27.89 -1.83
C MET A 396 20.08 28.17 -3.29
N LEU A 397 18.90 27.78 -3.75
CA LEU A 397 18.42 28.10 -5.10
C LEU A 397 18.11 29.57 -5.29
N ILE A 398 17.88 30.34 -4.23
CA ILE A 398 17.45 31.74 -4.27
C ILE A 398 18.53 32.70 -3.71
N TYR A 399 19.10 32.29 -2.57
CA TYR A 399 20.06 33.10 -1.80
C TYR A 399 21.42 32.41 -1.74
N ARG A 400 22.51 33.16 -1.76
CA ARG A 400 23.86 32.61 -1.80
C ARG A 400 24.66 32.79 -0.52
N ASP A 401 24.17 33.59 0.40
CA ASP A 401 24.83 33.96 1.66
C ASP A 401 24.00 33.56 2.88
N SER A 402 24.65 33.51 4.03
CA SER A 402 24.04 33.29 5.33
C SER A 402 23.14 32.01 5.37
N LEU A 403 23.61 30.93 4.76
CA LEU A 403 22.80 29.71 4.55
C LEU A 403 22.30 29.11 5.86
N VAL A 404 23.18 28.97 6.85
CA VAL A 404 22.85 28.38 8.15
C VAL A 404 21.92 29.30 8.96
N GLN A 405 22.23 30.59 9.02
CA GLN A 405 21.38 31.54 9.72
C GLN A 405 20.01 31.66 9.04
N GLY A 406 19.98 31.73 7.73
CA GLY A 406 18.75 31.76 6.98
C GLY A 406 17.91 30.48 7.13
N MET A 407 18.52 29.31 7.26
CA MET A 407 17.84 28.07 7.61
C MET A 407 17.22 28.17 9.02
N LYS A 408 17.98 28.60 10.04
CA LYS A 408 17.46 28.77 11.40
C LYS A 408 16.24 29.69 11.44
N THR A 409 16.31 30.84 10.75
CA THR A 409 15.20 31.79 10.66
C THR A 409 13.98 31.16 9.98
N SER A 410 14.16 30.54 8.81
CA SER A 410 13.05 29.92 8.08
C SER A 410 12.41 28.74 8.85
N LEU A 411 13.19 27.94 9.58
CA LEU A 411 12.67 26.86 10.42
C LEU A 411 11.83 27.41 11.56
N LYS A 412 12.27 28.49 12.20
CA LYS A 412 11.51 29.12 13.29
C LYS A 412 10.21 29.74 12.82
N GLU A 413 10.26 30.52 11.73
CA GLU A 413 9.12 31.28 11.20
C GLU A 413 8.05 30.37 10.58
N ASN A 414 8.46 29.36 9.75
CA ASN A 414 7.52 28.58 8.96
C ASN A 414 7.13 27.27 9.62
N TYR A 415 7.96 26.72 10.53
CA TYR A 415 7.74 25.38 11.10
C TYR A 415 7.77 25.41 12.64
N ASN A 416 7.97 26.58 13.26
CA ASN A 416 8.11 26.73 14.72
C ASN A 416 9.17 25.81 15.34
N LYS A 417 10.26 25.53 14.61
CA LYS A 417 11.35 24.66 15.03
C LYS A 417 12.57 25.44 15.43
N ASP A 418 13.14 25.08 16.59
CA ASP A 418 14.45 25.57 17.01
C ASP A 418 15.54 24.70 16.42
N CYS A 419 16.65 25.33 16.03
CA CYS A 419 17.77 24.64 15.40
C CYS A 419 19.06 24.87 16.21
N PRO A 420 19.23 24.17 17.35
CA PRO A 420 20.43 24.27 18.17
C PRO A 420 21.67 23.73 17.43
N ASP A 421 22.86 24.03 17.95
CA ASP A 421 24.11 23.71 17.25
C ASP A 421 24.31 22.22 16.95
N LYS A 422 23.79 21.31 17.79
CA LYS A 422 23.80 19.86 17.53
C LYS A 422 23.02 19.50 16.26
N VAL A 423 21.87 20.17 16.05
CA VAL A 423 21.04 19.97 14.83
C VAL A 423 21.74 20.56 13.61
N VAL A 424 22.27 21.78 13.72
CA VAL A 424 23.07 22.41 12.65
C VAL A 424 24.21 21.49 12.23
N LYS A 425 24.96 20.93 13.21
CA LYS A 425 26.08 20.04 12.94
C LYS A 425 25.65 18.79 12.15
N SER A 426 24.56 18.16 12.57
CA SER A 426 24.00 16.99 11.89
C SER A 426 23.60 17.33 10.43
N VAL A 427 22.88 18.44 10.23
CA VAL A 427 22.45 18.90 8.89
C VAL A 427 23.64 19.21 7.99
N VAL A 428 24.60 19.98 8.50
CA VAL A 428 25.83 20.30 7.76
C VAL A 428 26.58 19.04 7.35
N ASN A 429 26.76 18.08 8.26
CA ASN A 429 27.45 16.82 7.97
C ASN A 429 26.76 16.00 6.86
N VAL A 430 25.41 16.06 6.76
CA VAL A 430 24.69 15.45 5.63
C VAL A 430 25.04 16.16 4.33
N LEU A 431 25.07 17.49 4.32
CA LEU A 431 25.26 18.29 3.11
C LEU A 431 26.73 18.37 2.62
N ILE A 432 27.70 18.03 3.47
CA ILE A 432 29.13 17.92 3.10
C ILE A 432 29.61 16.47 2.96
N ASN A 433 28.69 15.50 2.95
CA ASN A 433 28.96 14.04 2.89
C ASN A 433 29.84 13.51 4.04
N GLU A 434 29.79 14.13 5.21
CA GLU A 434 30.49 13.63 6.42
C GLU A 434 29.57 12.80 7.34
N PHE A 435 28.26 12.86 7.16
CA PHE A 435 27.29 12.07 7.91
C PHE A 435 27.33 10.57 7.54
N PRO A 436 27.40 10.14 6.25
CA PRO A 436 27.43 8.72 5.91
C PRO A 436 28.71 8.03 6.35
N SER A 437 28.59 6.75 6.75
CA SER A 437 29.74 5.90 7.08
C SER A 437 29.83 4.69 6.15
N GLY A 438 30.99 4.03 6.11
CA GLY A 438 31.22 2.83 5.32
C GLY A 438 31.06 3.06 3.80
N SER A 439 30.44 2.11 3.10
CA SER A 439 30.24 2.18 1.64
C SER A 439 29.31 3.32 1.22
N GLY A 440 28.40 3.75 2.10
CA GLY A 440 27.49 4.87 1.82
C GLY A 440 28.22 6.18 1.57
N LYS A 441 29.33 6.43 2.25
CA LYS A 441 30.17 7.62 2.06
C LYS A 441 30.75 7.68 0.63
N LYS A 442 31.22 6.53 0.10
CA LYS A 442 31.77 6.45 -1.26
C LYS A 442 30.73 6.61 -2.36
N THR A 443 29.50 6.13 -2.11
CA THR A 443 28.43 6.16 -3.11
C THR A 443 28.09 7.57 -3.55
N TYR A 444 28.18 8.55 -2.63
CA TYR A 444 27.82 9.94 -2.84
C TYR A 444 28.94 10.91 -2.51
N GLU A 445 30.22 10.48 -2.69
CA GLU A 445 31.40 11.31 -2.35
C GLU A 445 31.44 12.65 -3.06
N ASP A 446 30.90 12.72 -4.29
CA ASP A 446 30.81 13.96 -5.07
C ASP A 446 29.56 14.81 -4.73
N CYS A 447 28.67 14.33 -3.85
CA CYS A 447 27.45 15.06 -3.45
C CYS A 447 27.78 15.99 -2.29
N VAL A 448 28.54 17.05 -2.56
CA VAL A 448 28.84 18.13 -1.60
C VAL A 448 28.05 19.37 -1.98
N PHE A 449 27.11 19.75 -1.15
CA PHE A 449 26.17 20.86 -1.40
C PHE A 449 26.71 22.19 -0.91
N ILE A 450 27.37 22.19 0.23
CA ILE A 450 27.92 23.38 0.89
C ILE A 450 29.38 23.17 1.22
N GLU A 451 30.14 24.25 1.26
CA GLU A 451 31.53 24.26 1.69
C GLU A 451 31.78 25.40 2.67
N LYS A 452 32.85 25.28 3.47
CA LYS A 452 33.15 26.26 4.48
C LYS A 452 33.81 27.49 3.79
N SER A 453 33.26 28.67 4.03
CA SER A 453 33.82 29.93 3.52
C SER A 453 35.08 30.36 4.32
N LEU A 454 35.79 31.32 3.81
CA LEU A 454 36.99 31.90 4.47
C LEU A 454 36.65 32.51 5.83
N ASP A 455 35.43 33.04 5.99
CA ASP A 455 34.96 33.68 7.23
C ASP A 455 34.44 32.68 8.26
N GLY A 456 34.49 31.38 7.92
CA GLY A 456 34.07 30.28 8.79
C GLY A 456 32.57 29.93 8.74
N ASP A 457 31.78 30.66 7.93
CA ASP A 457 30.36 30.31 7.61
C ASP A 457 30.29 29.28 6.48
N PHE A 458 29.09 28.91 6.04
CA PHE A 458 28.87 27.99 4.94
C PHE A 458 28.29 28.70 3.70
N GLU A 459 28.84 28.38 2.54
CA GLU A 459 28.40 28.84 1.23
C GLU A 459 28.12 27.66 0.29
N ILE A 460 27.47 27.92 -0.84
CA ILE A 460 27.20 26.87 -1.85
C ILE A 460 28.52 26.37 -2.41
N SER A 461 28.70 25.08 -2.49
CA SER A 461 29.91 24.49 -3.06
C SER A 461 30.12 24.89 -4.51
N LYS A 462 31.38 25.13 -4.89
CA LYS A 462 31.73 25.57 -6.26
C LYS A 462 31.22 24.65 -7.37
N PRO A 463 31.24 23.30 -7.22
CA PRO A 463 30.64 22.42 -8.20
C PRO A 463 29.14 22.64 -8.34
N LEU A 464 28.38 22.70 -7.22
CA LEU A 464 26.94 22.88 -7.25
C LEU A 464 26.54 24.25 -7.80
N GLN A 465 27.30 25.31 -7.49
CA GLN A 465 27.07 26.64 -8.02
C GLN A 465 27.11 26.64 -9.55
N LYS A 466 28.00 25.86 -10.17
CA LYS A 466 28.07 25.73 -11.64
C LYS A 466 26.86 24.95 -12.18
N MET A 467 26.45 23.87 -11.52
CA MET A 467 25.31 23.03 -11.94
C MET A 467 23.97 23.79 -11.88
N ILE A 468 23.77 24.68 -10.91
CA ILE A 468 22.54 25.46 -10.76
C ILE A 468 22.34 26.44 -11.98
N HIS A 469 23.35 26.76 -12.73
CA HIS A 469 23.21 27.54 -13.97
C HIS A 469 22.58 26.74 -15.11
N ASN A 470 22.59 25.41 -15.05
CA ASN A 470 21.80 24.58 -15.95
C ASN A 470 20.34 24.63 -15.52
N LYS A 471 19.51 25.28 -16.34
CA LYS A 471 18.09 25.49 -16.04
C LYS A 471 17.34 24.16 -15.83
N GLU A 472 17.62 23.15 -16.63
CA GLU A 472 16.96 21.84 -16.55
C GLU A 472 17.29 21.14 -15.22
N PHE A 473 18.54 21.18 -14.79
CA PHE A 473 18.96 20.69 -13.48
C PHE A 473 18.30 21.49 -12.34
N TYR A 474 18.29 22.82 -12.45
CA TYR A 474 17.65 23.70 -11.47
C TYR A 474 16.16 23.37 -11.30
N ASP A 475 15.41 23.22 -12.39
CA ASP A 475 13.97 22.93 -12.37
C ASP A 475 13.69 21.56 -11.73
N ILE A 476 14.49 20.52 -12.04
CA ILE A 476 14.36 19.19 -11.44
C ILE A 476 14.66 19.21 -9.93
N VAL A 477 15.74 19.88 -9.52
CA VAL A 477 16.09 20.00 -8.09
C VAL A 477 15.02 20.77 -7.33
N LYS A 478 14.53 21.88 -7.91
CA LYS A 478 13.44 22.68 -7.32
C LYS A 478 12.19 21.84 -7.10
N GLU A 479 11.76 21.06 -8.10
CA GLU A 479 10.60 20.18 -7.99
C GLU A 479 10.78 19.14 -6.89
N LEU A 480 11.96 18.49 -6.78
CA LEU A 480 12.27 17.52 -5.73
C LEU A 480 12.20 18.13 -4.33
N LEU A 481 12.70 19.35 -4.16
CA LEU A 481 12.68 20.04 -2.87
C LEU A 481 11.26 20.49 -2.49
N GLU A 482 10.48 20.99 -3.43
CA GLU A 482 9.06 21.33 -3.23
C GLU A 482 8.25 20.09 -2.86
N PHE A 483 8.46 18.97 -3.57
CA PHE A 483 7.84 17.68 -3.26
C PHE A 483 8.23 17.18 -1.86
N GLY A 484 9.52 17.22 -1.51
CA GLY A 484 9.99 16.81 -0.18
C GLY A 484 9.38 17.65 0.94
N ARG A 485 9.25 18.98 0.76
CA ARG A 485 8.58 19.86 1.73
C ARG A 485 7.09 19.52 1.88
N TYR A 486 6.38 19.31 0.77
CA TYR A 486 4.99 18.86 0.79
C TYR A 486 4.83 17.53 1.55
N ARG A 487 5.72 16.54 1.29
CA ARG A 487 5.71 15.25 2.00
C ARG A 487 5.98 15.43 3.50
N TYR A 488 6.91 16.32 3.86
CA TYR A 488 7.15 16.65 5.27
C TYR A 488 5.89 17.21 5.94
N GLU A 489 5.25 18.20 5.34
CA GLU A 489 4.06 18.86 5.88
C GLU A 489 2.91 17.88 6.08
N ARG A 490 2.72 16.97 5.12
CA ARG A 490 1.66 15.96 5.17
C ARG A 490 1.94 14.83 6.16
N ASP A 491 3.15 14.25 6.15
CA ASP A 491 3.44 12.97 6.77
C ASP A 491 4.33 13.06 8.01
N TYR A 492 5.19 14.10 8.12
CA TYR A 492 6.26 14.16 9.11
C TYR A 492 6.28 15.43 9.97
N SER A 493 5.32 16.32 9.80
CA SER A 493 5.26 17.58 10.58
C SER A 493 4.89 17.40 12.07
N LYS A 494 4.16 16.31 12.40
CA LYS A 494 3.71 15.98 13.75
C LYS A 494 4.73 15.11 14.47
N THR A 495 5.88 15.68 14.80
CA THR A 495 6.98 14.96 15.45
C THR A 495 6.65 14.57 16.89
N TYR A 496 7.26 13.48 17.35
CA TYR A 496 7.07 12.95 18.70
C TYR A 496 8.01 13.65 19.70
N GLN A 497 7.43 14.32 20.68
CA GLN A 497 8.15 15.04 21.74
C GLN A 497 9.22 15.99 21.18
N ASP A 498 10.48 15.85 21.60
CA ASP A 498 11.63 16.66 21.20
C ASP A 498 12.48 16.01 20.08
N THR A 499 11.97 14.98 19.42
CA THR A 499 12.62 14.31 18.28
C THR A 499 12.16 14.85 16.93
N GLU A 500 12.84 14.47 15.86
CA GLU A 500 12.37 14.64 14.48
C GLU A 500 11.61 13.39 13.96
N LEU A 501 11.33 12.44 14.84
CA LEU A 501 10.63 11.20 14.52
C LEU A 501 9.11 11.37 14.66
N VAL A 502 8.33 10.66 13.86
CA VAL A 502 6.87 10.61 13.95
C VAL A 502 6.45 9.20 14.33
N LEU A 503 5.60 9.07 15.37
CA LEU A 503 5.09 7.78 15.82
C LEU A 503 4.46 6.99 14.66
N TYR A 504 4.79 5.71 14.62
CA TYR A 504 4.26 4.73 13.67
C TYR A 504 4.70 4.90 12.22
N GLN A 505 5.56 5.89 11.92
CA GLN A 505 6.27 5.97 10.65
C GLN A 505 7.47 5.02 10.64
N LYS A 506 7.98 4.72 9.45
CA LYS A 506 9.08 3.79 9.25
C LYS A 506 10.40 4.48 8.96
N TYR A 507 11.45 3.96 9.58
CA TYR A 507 12.80 4.52 9.49
C TYR A 507 13.84 3.43 9.33
N THR A 508 14.84 3.69 8.49
CA THR A 508 16.06 2.90 8.43
C THR A 508 16.98 3.22 9.62
N TYR A 509 18.02 2.42 9.82
CA TYR A 509 19.08 2.77 10.79
C TYR A 509 19.71 4.15 10.52
N GLU A 510 19.92 4.48 9.23
CA GLU A 510 20.47 5.78 8.82
C GLU A 510 19.50 6.92 9.14
N ASP A 511 18.21 6.74 8.85
CA ASP A 511 17.18 7.71 9.20
C ASP A 511 17.12 7.96 10.72
N ALA A 512 17.15 6.91 11.53
CA ALA A 512 17.12 7.03 12.98
C ALA A 512 18.31 7.86 13.50
N CYS A 513 19.52 7.56 13.06
CA CYS A 513 20.70 8.35 13.42
C CYS A 513 20.55 9.83 13.02
N ARG A 514 20.08 10.08 11.79
CA ARG A 514 19.89 11.44 11.24
C ARG A 514 18.83 12.22 12.02
N LEU A 515 17.68 11.58 12.30
CA LEU A 515 16.54 12.22 12.97
C LEU A 515 16.72 12.38 14.47
N LEU A 516 17.63 11.60 15.08
CA LEU A 516 18.13 11.80 16.44
C LEU A 516 19.32 12.78 16.50
N ASN A 517 19.61 13.45 15.38
CA ASN A 517 20.64 14.48 15.25
C ASN A 517 22.08 14.01 15.57
N TRP A 518 22.40 12.76 15.29
CA TRP A 518 23.78 12.27 15.40
C TRP A 518 24.68 12.98 14.38
N GLU A 519 25.96 13.15 14.74
CA GLU A 519 26.94 13.76 13.83
C GLU A 519 27.29 12.86 12.63
N MET A 520 27.24 11.53 12.83
CA MET A 520 27.50 10.53 11.81
C MET A 520 26.56 9.35 11.97
N ASN A 521 26.25 8.68 10.87
CA ASN A 521 25.52 7.42 10.97
C ASN A 521 26.45 6.28 11.43
N VAL A 522 25.84 5.20 11.91
CA VAL A 522 26.53 3.95 12.25
C VAL A 522 25.97 2.86 11.33
N VAL A 523 26.85 2.08 10.70
CA VAL A 523 26.42 0.95 9.88
C VAL A 523 25.65 -0.07 10.72
N SER A 524 24.62 -0.70 10.14
CA SER A 524 23.71 -1.61 10.83
C SER A 524 24.42 -2.73 11.60
N GLN A 525 25.54 -3.23 11.08
CA GLN A 525 26.38 -4.26 11.73
C GLN A 525 26.96 -3.79 13.08
N ASN A 526 27.28 -2.50 13.18
CA ASN A 526 27.85 -1.91 14.39
C ASN A 526 26.78 -1.44 15.40
N ILE A 527 25.52 -1.26 14.95
CA ILE A 527 24.40 -0.99 15.85
C ILE A 527 24.03 -2.27 16.60
N GLY A 528 23.91 -3.41 15.89
CA GLY A 528 23.71 -4.73 16.48
C GLY A 528 22.57 -4.79 17.50
N GLY A 529 21.40 -4.24 17.15
CA GLY A 529 20.21 -4.15 18.01
C GLY A 529 20.07 -2.82 18.73
N TYR A 530 21.13 -2.24 19.29
CA TYR A 530 21.09 -0.91 19.93
C TYR A 530 22.45 -0.22 19.94
N LYS A 531 22.44 1.12 20.04
CA LYS A 531 23.67 1.90 20.13
C LYS A 531 23.38 3.21 20.90
N PHE A 532 24.21 3.52 21.88
CA PHE A 532 24.16 4.79 22.61
C PHE A 532 25.00 5.86 21.94
N ASP A 533 24.44 7.05 21.74
CA ASP A 533 25.18 8.25 21.37
C ASP A 533 25.32 9.19 22.55
N GLU A 534 26.55 9.40 22.98
CA GLU A 534 26.83 10.16 24.18
C GLU A 534 26.56 11.68 24.03
N LYS A 535 26.69 12.19 22.78
CA LYS A 535 26.53 13.62 22.48
C LYS A 535 25.07 14.05 22.51
N THR A 536 24.18 13.22 21.94
CA THR A 536 22.75 13.51 21.91
C THR A 536 21.99 12.91 23.08
N LYS A 537 22.62 12.01 23.85
CA LYS A 537 22.01 11.22 24.94
C LYS A 537 20.84 10.36 24.46
N THR A 538 20.86 9.93 23.19
CA THR A 538 19.83 9.07 22.61
C THR A 538 20.29 7.63 22.47
N TYR A 539 19.36 6.69 22.65
CA TYR A 539 19.64 5.26 22.68
C TYR A 539 18.60 4.50 21.84
N PRO A 540 18.70 4.51 20.50
CA PRO A 540 17.79 3.74 19.65
C PRO A 540 17.99 2.24 19.83
N VAL A 541 16.89 1.52 20.03
CA VAL A 541 16.78 0.06 20.16
C VAL A 541 15.99 -0.48 18.98
N PHE A 542 16.57 -1.43 18.25
CA PHE A 542 16.00 -2.02 17.06
C PHE A 542 15.71 -3.50 17.28
N ILE A 543 14.44 -3.88 17.19
CA ILE A 543 13.96 -5.24 17.41
C ILE A 543 13.46 -5.84 16.10
N ASN A 544 13.91 -7.05 15.80
CA ASN A 544 13.33 -7.93 14.78
C ASN A 544 12.44 -8.93 15.49
N TYR A 545 11.12 -8.84 15.30
CA TYR A 545 10.13 -9.58 16.08
C TYR A 545 9.84 -10.99 15.54
N ASP A 546 10.49 -11.41 14.47
CA ASP A 546 10.19 -12.67 13.76
C ASP A 546 10.31 -13.89 14.68
N LYS A 547 9.22 -14.67 14.73
CA LYS A 547 9.19 -16.00 15.34
C LYS A 547 9.15 -17.01 14.21
N SER A 548 10.23 -17.70 13.94
CA SER A 548 10.19 -18.87 13.08
C SER A 548 9.36 -19.98 13.76
N GLU A 549 8.43 -20.60 13.04
CA GLU A 549 7.53 -21.64 13.55
C GLU A 549 8.25 -22.92 14.05
N ASP A 550 9.55 -23.04 13.81
CA ASP A 550 10.38 -24.21 14.16
C ASP A 550 10.99 -24.19 15.58
N ILE A 551 10.58 -23.26 16.46
CA ILE A 551 11.25 -23.03 17.75
C ILE A 551 10.29 -23.16 18.93
N ASP A 552 9.87 -24.37 19.27
CA ASP A 552 9.02 -24.64 20.45
C ASP A 552 9.71 -24.40 21.81
N ASP A 553 11.05 -24.45 21.90
CA ASP A 553 11.81 -24.28 23.16
C ASP A 553 12.60 -22.97 23.28
N ALA A 554 12.83 -22.24 22.20
CA ALA A 554 13.56 -20.97 22.22
C ALA A 554 12.66 -19.76 22.58
N ILE A 555 11.37 -19.90 22.62
CA ILE A 555 10.37 -18.85 22.87
C ILE A 555 10.51 -18.19 24.26
N LYS A 556 11.17 -18.86 25.21
CA LYS A 556 11.38 -18.32 26.56
C LYS A 556 12.37 -17.16 26.63
N TYR A 557 13.15 -16.90 25.57
CA TYR A 557 14.30 -15.98 25.60
C TYR A 557 14.35 -15.04 24.38
N GLU A 558 13.18 -14.62 23.87
CA GLU A 558 13.08 -13.68 22.75
C GLU A 558 12.39 -12.38 23.15
N ASP A 559 12.68 -11.30 22.39
CA ASP A 559 11.96 -10.03 22.53
C ASP A 559 10.46 -10.29 22.33
N ARG A 560 9.61 -9.82 23.25
CA ARG A 560 8.17 -10.07 23.20
C ARG A 560 7.33 -8.95 23.80
N PHE A 561 6.24 -8.62 23.15
CA PHE A 561 5.24 -7.75 23.75
C PHE A 561 4.43 -8.51 24.83
N LEU A 562 4.26 -7.89 26.00
CA LEU A 562 3.34 -8.33 27.04
C LEU A 562 1.96 -7.72 26.86
N SER A 563 1.93 -6.49 26.34
CA SER A 563 0.75 -5.72 26.01
C SER A 563 1.12 -4.64 24.99
N ARG A 564 0.16 -3.83 24.56
CA ARG A 564 0.41 -2.70 23.63
C ARG A 564 1.37 -1.64 24.17
N ASP A 565 1.61 -1.59 25.46
CA ASP A 565 2.47 -0.60 26.11
C ASP A 565 3.59 -1.20 26.96
N SER A 566 3.78 -2.53 26.90
CA SER A 566 4.78 -3.23 27.68
C SER A 566 5.43 -4.35 26.88
N LEU A 567 6.75 -4.47 26.96
CA LEU A 567 7.51 -5.51 26.28
C LEU A 567 8.71 -5.97 27.11
N ILE A 568 9.17 -7.16 26.82
CA ILE A 568 10.47 -7.68 27.27
C ILE A 568 11.43 -7.59 26.08
N ALA A 569 12.60 -7.01 26.31
CA ALA A 569 13.69 -6.99 25.33
C ALA A 569 14.98 -7.51 25.96
N ILE A 570 15.77 -8.20 25.13
CA ILE A 570 17.00 -8.88 25.56
C ILE A 570 18.24 -8.07 25.16
N SER A 571 19.19 -7.96 26.07
CA SER A 571 20.46 -7.28 25.82
C SER A 571 21.31 -8.02 24.77
N LYS A 572 22.35 -7.37 24.25
CA LYS A 572 23.43 -8.04 23.49
C LYS A 572 24.10 -9.11 24.34
N GLN A 573 24.86 -9.98 23.68
CA GLN A 573 25.62 -11.06 24.30
C GLN A 573 27.13 -10.88 24.09
N PRO A 574 27.97 -11.21 25.09
CA PRO A 574 27.63 -11.50 26.49
C PRO A 574 27.34 -10.22 27.29
N ARG A 575 26.31 -10.23 28.12
CA ARG A 575 25.98 -9.11 29.05
C ARG A 575 25.50 -9.63 30.39
N TYR A 576 25.78 -8.81 31.41
CA TYR A 576 25.38 -9.01 32.79
C TYR A 576 24.65 -7.77 33.30
N LEU A 577 23.94 -7.85 34.40
CA LEU A 577 23.29 -6.68 35.04
C LEU A 577 24.26 -5.50 35.25
N LYS A 578 25.52 -5.79 35.59
CA LYS A 578 26.55 -4.76 35.81
C LYS A 578 27.18 -4.20 34.52
N SER A 579 26.81 -4.70 33.34
CA SER A 579 27.36 -4.21 32.05
C SER A 579 26.97 -2.73 31.85
N PRO A 580 27.90 -1.87 31.36
CA PRO A 580 27.67 -0.42 31.25
C PRO A 580 26.45 -0.04 30.43
N ASP A 581 26.21 -0.75 29.31
CA ASP A 581 25.07 -0.55 28.44
C ASP A 581 23.74 -0.94 29.11
N VAL A 582 23.72 -2.04 29.88
CA VAL A 582 22.57 -2.45 30.67
C VAL A 582 22.28 -1.44 31.79
N GLN A 583 23.34 -0.95 32.46
CA GLN A 583 23.20 0.10 33.48
C GLN A 583 22.70 1.43 32.89
N ASN A 584 23.03 1.75 31.65
CA ASN A 584 22.47 2.89 30.94
C ASN A 584 20.96 2.72 30.70
N PHE A 585 20.50 1.50 30.37
CA PHE A 585 19.07 1.23 30.22
C PHE A 585 18.30 1.34 31.56
N LEU A 586 18.80 0.67 32.60
CA LEU A 586 18.12 0.62 33.88
C LEU A 586 18.03 2.00 34.55
N HIS A 587 19.02 2.88 34.35
CA HIS A 587 19.11 4.22 34.90
C HIS A 587 18.95 5.32 33.85
N ALA A 588 18.30 5.02 32.69
CA ALA A 588 18.18 5.95 31.59
C ALA A 588 17.58 7.28 32.00
N LYS A 589 16.46 7.27 32.71
CA LYS A 589 15.77 8.47 33.21
C LYS A 589 16.65 9.33 34.11
N GLU A 590 17.38 8.72 35.04
CA GLU A 590 18.28 9.41 35.97
C GLU A 590 19.49 10.03 35.26
N ARG A 591 19.93 9.41 34.17
CA ARG A 591 21.06 9.85 33.33
C ARG A 591 20.69 10.80 32.21
N GLY A 592 19.40 11.13 32.07
CA GLY A 592 18.88 11.94 30.95
C GLY A 592 19.10 11.28 29.59
N ILE A 593 18.92 9.97 29.53
CA ILE A 593 19.05 9.17 28.30
C ILE A 593 17.67 8.85 27.76
N ASP A 594 17.42 9.17 26.50
CA ASP A 594 16.20 8.85 25.79
C ASP A 594 16.35 7.51 25.06
N VAL A 595 15.56 6.51 25.45
CA VAL A 595 15.56 5.18 24.83
C VAL A 595 14.41 5.10 23.83
N GLU A 596 14.75 5.02 22.55
CA GLU A 596 13.80 5.09 21.43
C GLU A 596 13.61 3.72 20.78
N LEU A 597 12.37 3.23 20.70
CA LEU A 597 12.06 1.89 20.22
C LEU A 597 11.72 1.86 18.73
N PHE A 598 12.39 0.99 18.01
CA PHE A 598 12.16 0.68 16.60
C PHE A 598 11.92 -0.83 16.42
N VAL A 599 10.78 -1.21 15.84
CA VAL A 599 10.41 -2.63 15.68
C VAL A 599 10.04 -2.92 14.22
N ARG A 600 10.49 -4.06 13.71
CA ARG A 600 9.97 -4.66 12.48
C ARG A 600 9.64 -6.12 12.71
N LYS A 601 8.68 -6.65 11.94
CA LYS A 601 8.27 -8.04 12.06
C LYS A 601 9.37 -8.97 11.55
N ASN A 602 9.81 -8.84 10.29
CA ASN A 602 10.73 -9.75 9.64
C ASN A 602 12.11 -9.16 9.40
N LYS A 603 13.16 -9.92 9.73
CA LYS A 603 14.55 -9.61 9.43
C LYS A 603 14.85 -9.75 7.93
N ASP A 604 14.22 -10.72 7.29
CA ASP A 604 14.45 -11.13 5.89
C ASP A 604 13.57 -10.42 4.86
N ASP A 605 12.86 -9.36 5.27
CA ASP A 605 12.19 -8.48 4.31
C ASP A 605 13.25 -7.83 3.41
N LYS A 606 13.52 -8.48 2.26
CA LYS A 606 14.51 -8.03 1.26
C LYS A 606 14.13 -6.69 0.63
N ILE A 607 12.88 -6.27 0.82
CA ILE A 607 12.27 -5.10 0.17
C ILE A 607 12.31 -3.89 1.10
N SER A 608 12.12 -4.07 2.42
CA SER A 608 12.15 -2.98 3.39
C SER A 608 13.17 -3.21 4.49
N LYS A 609 14.13 -2.29 4.60
CA LYS A 609 15.10 -2.23 5.69
C LYS A 609 14.63 -1.34 6.85
N GLU A 610 13.37 -0.97 6.84
CA GLU A 610 12.79 0.01 7.76
C GLU A 610 12.11 -0.64 8.95
N PHE A 611 12.08 0.09 10.06
CA PHE A 611 11.44 -0.27 11.32
C PHE A 611 10.35 0.74 11.66
N TYR A 612 9.24 0.31 12.21
CA TYR A 612 8.28 1.21 12.85
C TYR A 612 8.88 1.88 14.06
N TYR A 613 8.78 3.17 14.16
CA TYR A 613 9.10 3.90 15.37
C TYR A 613 7.91 3.85 16.33
N LEU A 614 8.12 3.30 17.53
CA LEU A 614 7.06 3.07 18.52
C LEU A 614 7.15 4.02 19.72
N GLY A 615 8.06 4.99 19.70
CA GLY A 615 8.20 6.00 20.74
C GLY A 615 9.24 5.65 21.80
N ARG A 616 9.22 6.41 22.90
CA ARG A 616 10.12 6.21 24.03
C ARG A 616 9.66 5.08 24.93
N MET A 617 10.64 4.44 25.55
CA MET A 617 10.40 3.42 26.54
C MET A 617 11.32 3.59 27.75
N THR A 618 10.83 3.18 28.91
CA THR A 618 11.54 3.22 30.18
C THR A 618 11.59 1.82 30.79
N ALA A 619 12.76 1.40 31.31
CA ALA A 619 12.87 0.15 32.03
C ALA A 619 12.04 0.20 33.32
N THR A 620 11.24 -0.84 33.60
CA THR A 620 10.40 -0.92 34.82
C THR A 620 11.19 -1.20 36.09
N GLY A 621 12.45 -1.57 35.94
CA GLY A 621 13.30 -2.07 37.05
C GLY A 621 13.33 -3.60 37.14
N ASN A 622 12.43 -4.29 36.45
CA ASN A 622 12.46 -5.76 36.35
C ASN A 622 13.51 -6.16 35.31
N ALA A 623 14.63 -6.72 35.78
CA ALA A 623 15.70 -7.18 34.92
C ALA A 623 16.36 -8.44 35.52
N ASN A 624 16.55 -9.45 34.65
CA ASN A 624 17.10 -10.74 35.07
C ASN A 624 18.23 -11.18 34.16
N GLU A 625 19.31 -11.74 34.77
CA GLU A 625 20.34 -12.42 33.98
C GLU A 625 19.83 -13.79 33.53
N ILE A 626 20.03 -14.07 32.26
CA ILE A 626 19.64 -15.33 31.62
C ILE A 626 20.80 -15.91 30.84
N ILE A 627 20.76 -17.22 30.60
CA ILE A 627 21.67 -17.89 29.67
C ILE A 627 20.91 -18.20 28.40
N MET A 628 21.39 -17.72 27.27
CA MET A 628 20.73 -17.92 25.98
C MET A 628 20.92 -19.35 25.49
N ALA A 629 19.82 -20.06 25.25
CA ALA A 629 19.81 -21.48 24.88
C ALA A 629 20.58 -21.79 23.57
N ASN A 630 20.59 -20.84 22.63
CA ASN A 630 21.22 -21.02 21.33
C ASN A 630 22.72 -20.69 21.27
N THR A 631 23.27 -19.99 22.26
CA THR A 631 24.68 -19.55 22.28
C THR A 631 25.43 -19.87 23.57
N ASP A 632 24.73 -20.35 24.62
CA ASP A 632 25.25 -20.55 25.98
C ASP A 632 25.93 -19.31 26.59
N LYS A 633 25.54 -18.11 26.11
CA LYS A 633 26.10 -16.83 26.57
C LYS A 633 25.11 -16.11 27.49
N PRO A 634 25.64 -15.38 28.48
CA PRO A 634 24.80 -14.57 29.36
C PRO A 634 24.19 -13.36 28.62
N ALA A 635 22.93 -13.07 28.92
CA ALA A 635 22.22 -11.88 28.47
C ALA A 635 21.34 -11.36 29.63
N VAL A 636 20.78 -10.17 29.48
CA VAL A 636 19.88 -9.57 30.44
C VAL A 636 18.53 -9.35 29.77
N GLU A 637 17.51 -9.96 30.32
CA GLU A 637 16.11 -9.71 30.02
C GLU A 637 15.67 -8.45 30.78
N ILE A 638 15.11 -7.46 30.09
CA ILE A 638 14.67 -6.20 30.68
C ILE A 638 13.22 -5.98 30.30
N GLU A 639 12.38 -5.70 31.29
CA GLU A 639 10.99 -5.30 31.09
C GLU A 639 10.91 -3.78 30.87
N TRP A 640 10.18 -3.39 29.82
CA TRP A 640 10.03 -2.03 29.37
C TRP A 640 8.58 -1.59 29.38
N LYS A 641 8.36 -0.32 29.70
CA LYS A 641 7.09 0.39 29.54
C LYS A 641 7.24 1.46 28.47
N LEU A 642 6.34 1.48 27.50
CA LEU A 642 6.27 2.53 26.49
C LEU A 642 5.48 3.74 27.04
N ASP A 643 5.92 4.93 26.68
CA ASP A 643 5.21 6.18 27.03
C ASP A 643 3.85 6.27 26.30
N THR A 644 3.75 5.68 25.12
CA THR A 644 2.53 5.65 24.29
C THR A 644 2.24 4.21 23.85
N PRO A 645 1.01 3.69 24.10
CA PRO A 645 0.64 2.36 23.64
C PRO A 645 0.74 2.24 22.11
N VAL A 646 1.26 1.13 21.61
CA VAL A 646 1.35 0.83 20.17
C VAL A 646 -0.05 0.87 19.54
N ARG A 647 -0.16 1.49 18.37
CA ARG A 647 -1.41 1.54 17.61
C ARG A 647 -1.87 0.12 17.25
N GLU A 648 -3.16 -0.13 17.36
CA GLU A 648 -3.75 -1.47 17.29
C GLU A 648 -3.35 -2.24 16.01
N ASP A 649 -3.44 -1.60 14.84
CA ASP A 649 -3.11 -2.21 13.56
C ASP A 649 -1.66 -2.69 13.47
N ILE A 650 -0.72 -1.88 13.99
CA ILE A 650 0.71 -2.20 14.03
C ILE A 650 0.97 -3.32 15.03
N TYR A 651 0.34 -3.27 16.21
CA TYR A 651 0.46 -4.30 17.22
C TYR A 651 -0.04 -5.66 16.69
N GLN A 652 -1.23 -5.69 16.09
CA GLN A 652 -1.78 -6.90 15.50
C GLN A 652 -0.90 -7.46 14.39
N TYR A 653 -0.39 -6.60 13.52
CA TYR A 653 0.53 -7.03 12.46
C TYR A 653 1.84 -7.61 13.01
N ILE A 654 2.45 -6.98 14.01
CA ILE A 654 3.73 -7.43 14.57
C ILE A 654 3.57 -8.73 15.36
N VAL A 655 2.52 -8.83 16.19
CA VAL A 655 2.36 -9.92 17.15
C VAL A 655 1.62 -11.12 16.56
N ASN A 656 0.58 -10.88 15.77
CA ASN A 656 -0.36 -11.90 15.29
C ASN A 656 -0.32 -12.11 13.76
N GLY A 657 0.34 -11.22 13.03
CA GLY A 657 0.37 -11.21 11.56
C GLY A 657 1.18 -12.32 10.92
#